data_c015165f070803cd3e09942804464a16
#
_entry.id   c015165f070803cd3e09942804464a16
#
_cell.length_a   1.000
_cell.length_b   1.000
_cell.length_c   1.000
_cell.angle_alpha   90.00
_cell.angle_beta   90.00
_cell.angle_gamma   90.00
#
_symmetry.space_group_name_H-M   'P 1'
#
loop_
_entity.id
_entity.type
_entity.pdbx_description
1 polymer ?
#
loop_
_entity_poly.entity_id
_entity_poly.type
_entity_poly.pdbx_seq_one_letter_code
_entity_poly.pdbx_strand_id
1 'polypeptide(L)'
;MDPIDNLDHCIIYGRFVCSHYVRKRCYSREVRNYSPELLSKLNINLNAVPWSALLSSVDTVDDCVDTFYQVFNSELNNVIPLRKIIIRPRDKPGMNSEVRKLFRTAHRLHRIAINTKNEVDINNHREARRRAKKAWRKAQKNHYTDLGEKLGTSKIFWKVIKDTYGKKKESSIPGLLDDSNALVTNDIMKANLLNRYFASISTIDPAVEPELPLHIPFVTDSKLDDCIFNEDDVYNVLISLDKDKAAGPDALGNLVLTKCASAIKEPLYYIFRRSIDSGIFPKIWKRSNVTPIYKNGDQASVNNYRPVSLLCCISKVFEKIVYNVLYNYCINNNLLSSNNSGFKKGDGTVNRLLYITEKIHQALDLGQEVGMVFLDISKAFDRVWHKGLLFKLATFGLTGNLLFWIENYLKGREQKVVLAGESSTLLPTNAGVPQGSILGPLLFLIFLNDIEEDIVSDLSLFADDCTLAKAYYAKEDAEQCLNQDLRTISNWANKWLVNFNFNKTVCMNFSHKINKSCLNLHFNQSVSFVSEHKHLGLLFTNDLKWTKHIKNCVSSAYKKLGLLFRLRSYLTRQHMESIYLNVIRPALEYCSVIYDNCSLGDSALLDSVQRRAACTCTGGFKRTPTVNLLNEVGWDCLSLRRRVSKMCLMCKLYTNHKPEYLVVNFVINDSYVGTRAALSNPRRMKEISCRKVSYYNSFFPSCIRQWNALGNVTLEHFTPASLKIKLLDLWRVKSNLKPRPTDYIKASKGGIGKLLSQIRMGLSPLNFHLFTCNIHDNPFCPSCHDSLETANHFFMECPKYSVFRESLMQDISDISATSTVCNNFNIISSEQIYSWIVEGFPVLFQLSNSLINKCMFNTVSKFIYSTKRFSSDIYCYE
;
A
#
# COMPACT_ATOMS: atom_id res chain seq x y z
N MET A 1 -13.19 39.70 -21.29
CA MET A 1 -12.86 40.03 -22.71
C MET A 1 -13.99 39.45 -23.54
N ASP A 2 -14.61 40.30 -24.30
CA ASP A 2 -15.75 39.91 -25.15
C ASP A 2 -15.33 38.92 -26.25
N PRO A 3 -16.22 38.06 -26.70
CA PRO A 3 -15.92 37.14 -27.79
C PRO A 3 -15.62 37.96 -29.07
N ILE A 4 -14.59 37.54 -29.81
CA ILE A 4 -14.31 38.09 -31.12
C ILE A 4 -15.48 37.72 -32.03
N ASP A 5 -16.09 38.73 -32.66
CA ASP A 5 -17.25 38.56 -33.52
C ASP A 5 -17.14 37.38 -34.47
N ASN A 6 -18.12 36.49 -34.38
CA ASN A 6 -18.30 35.26 -35.19
C ASN A 6 -17.44 34.04 -34.87
N LEU A 7 -16.86 33.88 -33.64
CA LEU A 7 -16.22 32.64 -33.21
C LEU A 7 -16.86 32.11 -31.92
N ASP A 8 -17.19 30.86 -31.91
CA ASP A 8 -17.75 30.14 -30.74
C ASP A 8 -16.74 29.92 -29.58
N HIS A 9 -15.56 30.52 -29.67
CA HIS A 9 -14.48 30.36 -28.69
C HIS A 9 -13.92 31.71 -28.20
N CYS A 10 -13.77 31.83 -26.88
CA CYS A 10 -13.10 32.98 -26.25
C CYS A 10 -11.59 32.76 -26.24
N ILE A 11 -10.80 33.83 -26.52
CA ILE A 11 -9.36 33.82 -26.32
C ILE A 11 -9.08 33.85 -24.81
N ILE A 12 -8.54 32.76 -24.28
CA ILE A 12 -8.06 32.71 -22.89
C ILE A 12 -6.61 33.25 -22.88
N TYR A 13 -6.40 34.44 -22.35
CA TYR A 13 -5.07 34.98 -22.14
C TYR A 13 -4.58 34.62 -20.75
N GLY A 14 -3.57 33.75 -20.67
CA GLY A 14 -2.90 33.36 -19.44
C GLY A 14 -1.49 33.90 -19.38
N ARG A 15 -1.17 34.74 -18.38
CA ARG A 15 0.22 35.11 -18.08
C ARG A 15 0.87 34.02 -17.24
N PHE A 16 1.69 33.18 -17.86
CA PHE A 16 2.51 32.21 -17.13
C PHE A 16 3.76 32.91 -16.59
N VAL A 17 3.85 33.10 -15.31
CA VAL A 17 5.11 33.40 -14.65
C VAL A 17 5.95 32.13 -14.68
N CYS A 18 6.77 31.94 -15.68
CA CYS A 18 7.76 30.88 -15.73
C CYS A 18 8.81 31.13 -14.66
N SER A 19 8.70 30.46 -13.51
CA SER A 19 9.83 30.28 -12.63
C SER A 19 10.96 29.65 -13.45
N HIS A 20 12.16 30.21 -13.36
CA HIS A 20 13.33 29.82 -14.12
C HIS A 20 13.45 28.28 -14.19
N TYR A 21 13.35 27.71 -15.39
CA TYR A 21 13.54 26.29 -15.62
C TYR A 21 15.01 25.96 -15.39
N VAL A 22 15.35 25.56 -14.17
CA VAL A 22 16.69 25.09 -13.85
C VAL A 22 16.88 23.77 -14.60
N ARG A 23 17.68 23.80 -15.68
CA ARG A 23 18.11 22.58 -16.35
C ARG A 23 18.76 21.69 -15.30
N LYS A 24 18.19 20.50 -15.06
CA LYS A 24 18.80 19.51 -14.18
C LYS A 24 20.21 19.22 -14.66
N ARG A 25 21.19 19.66 -13.90
CA ARG A 25 22.60 19.40 -14.19
C ARG A 25 22.89 17.94 -13.89
N CYS A 26 23.82 17.34 -14.63
CA CYS A 26 24.41 16.08 -14.26
C CYS A 26 25.12 16.27 -12.92
N TYR A 27 24.94 15.38 -11.98
CA TYR A 27 25.66 15.39 -10.72
C TYR A 27 26.37 14.05 -10.52
N SER A 28 27.52 14.08 -9.87
CA SER A 28 28.25 12.86 -9.51
C SER A 28 27.72 12.34 -8.16
N ARG A 29 27.65 11.02 -8.07
CA ARG A 29 27.34 10.31 -6.83
C ARG A 29 28.33 9.17 -6.66
N GLU A 30 28.79 8.98 -5.46
CA GLU A 30 29.55 7.81 -5.07
C GLU A 30 28.61 6.67 -4.72
N VAL A 31 28.88 5.50 -5.25
CA VAL A 31 28.11 4.28 -5.05
C VAL A 31 29.04 3.08 -4.91
N ARG A 32 28.57 2.05 -4.22
CA ARG A 32 29.24 0.75 -4.13
C ARG A 32 28.54 -0.26 -5.02
N ASN A 33 29.28 -1.20 -5.57
CA ASN A 33 28.73 -2.31 -6.35
C ASN A 33 28.56 -3.54 -5.46
N TYR A 34 27.37 -3.75 -4.96
CA TYR A 34 27.03 -4.88 -4.07
C TYR A 34 26.67 -6.13 -4.90
N SER A 35 27.71 -6.77 -5.54
CA SER A 35 27.47 -8.09 -6.16
C SER A 35 27.44 -9.19 -5.08
N PRO A 36 26.75 -10.32 -5.32
CA PRO A 36 26.67 -11.42 -4.37
C PRO A 36 28.05 -11.96 -3.97
N GLU A 37 28.98 -12.06 -4.92
CA GLU A 37 30.35 -12.56 -4.68
C GLU A 37 31.13 -11.62 -3.76
N LEU A 38 31.07 -10.31 -4.02
CA LEU A 38 31.76 -9.31 -3.17
C LEU A 38 31.20 -9.27 -1.76
N LEU A 39 29.88 -9.40 -1.61
CA LEU A 39 29.24 -9.46 -0.30
C LEU A 39 29.63 -10.74 0.46
N SER A 40 29.74 -11.88 -0.23
CA SER A 40 30.22 -13.12 0.37
C SER A 40 31.68 -13.00 0.82
N LYS A 41 32.56 -12.39 -0.01
CA LYS A 41 33.94 -12.11 0.37
C LYS A 41 34.05 -11.20 1.58
N LEU A 42 33.22 -10.14 1.63
CA LEU A 42 33.18 -9.24 2.79
C LEU A 42 32.78 -10.00 4.06
N ASN A 43 31.76 -10.86 3.98
CA ASN A 43 31.32 -11.66 5.12
C ASN A 43 32.43 -12.61 5.62
N ILE A 44 33.21 -13.23 4.72
CA ILE A 44 34.34 -14.09 5.07
C ILE A 44 35.42 -13.27 5.81
N ASN A 45 35.82 -12.11 5.26
CA ASN A 45 36.80 -11.25 5.87
C ASN A 45 36.38 -10.80 7.28
N LEU A 46 35.13 -10.36 7.44
CA LEU A 46 34.60 -9.92 8.72
C LEU A 46 34.49 -11.05 9.76
N ASN A 47 34.27 -12.30 9.34
CA ASN A 47 34.33 -13.45 10.25
C ASN A 47 35.75 -13.78 10.73
N ALA A 48 36.78 -13.40 9.98
CA ALA A 48 38.18 -13.60 10.37
C ALA A 48 38.71 -12.53 11.34
N VAL A 49 37.96 -11.48 11.64
CA VAL A 49 38.33 -10.42 12.56
C VAL A 49 38.19 -10.91 14.01
N PRO A 50 39.18 -10.76 14.87
CA PRO A 50 39.10 -11.16 16.27
C PRO A 50 38.34 -10.12 17.12
N TRP A 51 37.02 -10.07 16.91
CA TRP A 51 36.14 -9.04 17.46
C TRP A 51 36.16 -8.94 18.97
N SER A 52 36.13 -10.08 19.68
CA SER A 52 36.14 -10.08 21.14
C SER A 52 37.41 -9.44 21.72
N ALA A 53 38.59 -9.74 21.16
CA ALA A 53 39.85 -9.14 21.59
C ALA A 53 39.88 -7.63 21.32
N LEU A 54 39.42 -7.20 20.15
CA LEU A 54 39.41 -5.78 19.78
C LEU A 54 38.44 -4.96 20.65
N LEU A 55 37.24 -5.48 20.91
CA LEU A 55 36.24 -4.76 21.66
C LEU A 55 36.44 -4.79 23.17
N SER A 56 37.13 -5.82 23.71
CA SER A 56 37.51 -5.87 25.13
C SER A 56 38.65 -4.95 25.47
N SER A 57 39.47 -4.54 24.49
CA SER A 57 40.63 -3.67 24.70
C SER A 57 40.30 -2.18 24.85
N VAL A 58 39.04 -1.80 24.69
CA VAL A 58 38.59 -0.40 24.75
C VAL A 58 37.65 -0.16 25.92
N ASP A 59 37.68 1.04 26.51
CA ASP A 59 37.07 1.32 27.82
C ASP A 59 35.61 1.81 27.71
N THR A 60 35.21 2.48 26.64
CA THR A 60 33.88 3.06 26.55
C THR A 60 33.02 2.41 25.46
N VAL A 61 31.72 2.55 25.60
CA VAL A 61 30.76 2.07 24.56
C VAL A 61 30.96 2.81 23.22
N ASP A 62 31.28 4.11 23.29
CA ASP A 62 31.54 4.91 22.08
C ASP A 62 32.81 4.41 21.37
N ASP A 63 33.88 4.07 22.11
CA ASP A 63 35.11 3.52 21.53
C ASP A 63 34.88 2.13 20.92
N CYS A 64 34.06 1.28 21.57
CA CYS A 64 33.64 0.01 20.95
C CYS A 64 32.97 0.20 19.61
N VAL A 65 32.03 1.15 19.53
CA VAL A 65 31.30 1.45 18.29
C VAL A 65 32.23 2.05 17.24
N ASP A 66 33.12 2.96 17.62
CA ASP A 66 34.10 3.56 16.71
C ASP A 66 35.08 2.50 16.16
N THR A 67 35.58 1.60 17.03
CA THR A 67 36.41 0.46 16.62
C THR A 67 35.67 -0.44 15.65
N PHE A 68 34.42 -0.78 15.94
CA PHE A 68 33.60 -1.57 15.02
C PHE A 68 33.47 -0.88 13.66
N TYR A 69 33.12 0.41 13.63
CA TYR A 69 32.98 1.13 12.35
C TYR A 69 34.30 1.26 11.60
N GLN A 70 35.42 1.46 12.28
CA GLN A 70 36.74 1.53 11.66
C GLN A 70 37.10 0.22 10.96
N VAL A 71 37.00 -0.90 11.65
CA VAL A 71 37.29 -2.23 11.07
C VAL A 71 36.30 -2.57 9.95
N PHE A 72 35.00 -2.42 10.21
CA PHE A 72 33.98 -2.74 9.25
C PHE A 72 34.13 -1.92 7.94
N ASN A 73 34.34 -0.60 8.07
CA ASN A 73 34.51 0.28 6.92
C ASN A 73 35.82 0.03 6.19
N SER A 74 36.89 -0.35 6.89
CA SER A 74 38.15 -0.76 6.28
C SER A 74 37.94 -1.98 5.37
N GLU A 75 37.34 -3.06 5.89
CA GLU A 75 37.02 -4.25 5.13
C GLU A 75 36.04 -3.98 4.00
N LEU A 76 35.04 -3.15 4.23
CA LEU A 76 34.08 -2.74 3.22
C LEU A 76 34.75 -1.97 2.06
N ASN A 77 35.72 -1.07 2.37
CA ASN A 77 36.44 -0.32 1.37
C ASN A 77 37.42 -1.21 0.58
N ASN A 78 38.06 -2.16 1.27
CA ASN A 78 38.96 -3.12 0.65
C ASN A 78 38.25 -4.03 -0.35
N VAL A 79 37.06 -4.53 -0.01
CA VAL A 79 36.31 -5.48 -0.85
C VAL A 79 35.38 -4.78 -1.84
N ILE A 80 34.72 -3.71 -1.42
CA ILE A 80 33.67 -3.00 -2.19
C ILE A 80 33.94 -1.49 -2.20
N PRO A 81 34.98 -1.03 -2.93
CA PRO A 81 35.35 0.39 -2.96
C PRO A 81 34.26 1.27 -3.54
N LEU A 82 34.24 2.53 -3.11
CA LEU A 82 33.37 3.57 -3.65
C LEU A 82 33.75 3.87 -5.11
N ARG A 83 32.74 3.95 -5.97
CA ARG A 83 32.88 4.32 -7.37
C ARG A 83 32.06 5.55 -7.68
N LYS A 84 32.66 6.54 -8.29
CA LYS A 84 32.00 7.76 -8.73
C LYS A 84 31.21 7.50 -10.01
N ILE A 85 29.90 7.64 -9.95
CA ILE A 85 29.04 7.57 -11.11
C ILE A 85 28.41 8.94 -11.41
N ILE A 86 28.24 9.25 -12.69
CA ILE A 86 27.55 10.46 -13.12
C ILE A 86 26.07 10.13 -13.30
N ILE A 87 25.23 10.70 -12.45
CA ILE A 87 23.79 10.61 -12.59
C ILE A 87 23.33 11.70 -13.55
N ARG A 88 22.82 11.26 -14.69
CA ARG A 88 22.17 12.13 -15.66
C ARG A 88 20.67 12.25 -15.39
N PRO A 89 20.02 13.35 -15.78
CA PRO A 89 18.57 13.41 -15.73
C PRO A 89 17.97 12.19 -16.42
N ARG A 90 16.98 11.55 -15.80
CA ARG A 90 16.36 10.37 -16.40
C ARG A 90 15.71 10.72 -17.72
N ASP A 91 16.06 10.00 -18.75
CA ASP A 91 15.38 10.08 -20.05
C ASP A 91 13.97 9.48 -19.96
N LYS A 92 13.19 9.76 -20.99
CA LYS A 92 11.89 9.10 -21.14
C LYS A 92 12.08 7.58 -21.21
N PRO A 93 11.11 6.79 -20.69
CA PRO A 93 11.17 5.32 -20.74
C PRO A 93 11.53 4.80 -22.14
N GLY A 94 12.46 3.84 -22.22
CA GLY A 94 12.93 3.27 -23.48
C GLY A 94 13.96 4.12 -24.24
N MET A 95 14.42 5.26 -23.71
CA MET A 95 15.44 6.09 -24.36
C MET A 95 16.83 5.50 -24.08
N ASN A 96 17.35 4.73 -25.02
CA ASN A 96 18.70 4.18 -25.00
C ASN A 96 19.66 4.98 -25.90
N SER A 97 20.92 4.55 -25.99
CA SER A 97 21.96 5.22 -26.81
C SER A 97 21.62 5.23 -28.29
N GLU A 98 21.08 4.14 -28.81
CA GLU A 98 20.68 3.98 -30.21
C GLU A 98 19.54 4.93 -30.57
N VAL A 99 18.48 4.94 -29.79
CA VAL A 99 17.33 5.84 -29.98
C VAL A 99 17.76 7.30 -29.93
N ARG A 100 18.68 7.67 -29.01
CA ARG A 100 19.21 9.04 -28.95
C ARG A 100 20.01 9.40 -30.23
N LYS A 101 20.80 8.47 -30.76
CA LYS A 101 21.53 8.69 -32.00
C LYS A 101 20.56 8.99 -33.15
N LEU A 102 19.50 8.21 -33.30
CA LEU A 102 18.48 8.42 -34.32
C LEU A 102 17.74 9.76 -34.16
N PHE A 103 17.40 10.17 -32.95
CA PHE A 103 16.81 11.49 -32.72
C PHE A 103 17.78 12.63 -33.00
N ARG A 104 19.06 12.52 -32.67
CA ARG A 104 20.09 13.52 -33.05
C ARG A 104 20.18 13.67 -34.53
N THR A 105 20.19 12.56 -35.28
CA THR A 105 20.18 12.58 -36.76
C THR A 105 18.92 13.27 -37.28
N ALA A 106 17.75 12.93 -36.77
CA ALA A 106 16.49 13.60 -37.17
C ALA A 106 16.49 15.10 -36.88
N HIS A 107 17.06 15.54 -35.76
CA HIS A 107 17.20 16.95 -35.42
C HIS A 107 18.20 17.68 -36.32
N ARG A 108 19.32 17.02 -36.71
CA ARG A 108 20.27 17.58 -37.64
C ARG A 108 19.62 17.82 -39.02
N LEU A 109 18.93 16.79 -39.55
CA LEU A 109 18.19 16.90 -40.80
C LEU A 109 17.05 17.92 -40.76
N HIS A 110 16.43 18.08 -39.60
CA HIS A 110 15.44 19.15 -39.44
C HIS A 110 16.03 20.55 -39.61
N ARG A 111 17.22 20.81 -39.05
CA ARG A 111 17.90 22.11 -39.24
C ARG A 111 18.27 22.35 -40.70
N ILE A 112 18.73 21.31 -41.38
CA ILE A 112 19.04 21.38 -42.84
C ILE A 112 17.75 21.70 -43.61
N ALA A 113 16.67 20.99 -43.40
CA ALA A 113 15.38 21.18 -44.07
C ALA A 113 14.79 22.56 -43.83
N ILE A 114 14.97 23.18 -42.64
CA ILE A 114 14.57 24.55 -42.37
C ILE A 114 15.39 25.59 -43.18
N ASN A 115 16.70 25.36 -43.27
CA ASN A 115 17.60 26.27 -43.94
C ASN A 115 17.49 26.22 -45.48
N THR A 116 17.43 24.97 -46.05
CA THR A 116 17.36 24.78 -47.50
C THR A 116 15.98 24.92 -48.09
N LYS A 117 14.92 24.68 -47.28
CA LYS A 117 13.51 24.59 -47.72
C LYS A 117 13.27 23.64 -48.90
N ASN A 118 14.23 22.78 -49.22
CA ASN A 118 14.19 21.83 -50.33
C ASN A 118 13.33 20.61 -49.94
N GLU A 119 12.49 20.17 -50.87
CA GLU A 119 11.59 19.04 -50.68
C GLU A 119 12.30 17.72 -50.35
N VAL A 120 13.50 17.50 -50.96
CA VAL A 120 14.36 16.32 -50.67
C VAL A 120 14.79 16.33 -49.20
N ASP A 121 15.22 17.49 -48.66
CA ASP A 121 15.66 17.60 -47.26
C ASP A 121 14.51 17.47 -46.27
N ILE A 122 13.35 18.00 -46.64
CA ILE A 122 12.11 17.83 -45.87
C ILE A 122 11.73 16.35 -45.80
N ASN A 123 11.82 15.62 -46.92
CA ASN A 123 11.49 14.19 -46.95
C ASN A 123 12.53 13.36 -46.19
N ASN A 124 13.82 13.66 -46.29
CA ASN A 124 14.89 13.04 -45.49
C ASN A 124 14.65 13.26 -43.98
N HIS A 125 14.28 14.44 -43.56
CA HIS A 125 13.89 14.69 -42.16
C HIS A 125 12.65 13.88 -41.73
N ARG A 126 11.59 13.85 -42.57
CA ARG A 126 10.37 13.07 -42.29
C ARG A 126 10.68 11.60 -42.09
N GLU A 127 11.53 11.04 -42.97
CA GLU A 127 11.92 9.64 -42.89
C GLU A 127 12.76 9.36 -41.63
N ALA A 128 13.80 10.16 -41.38
CA ALA A 128 14.62 10.00 -40.17
C ALA A 128 13.78 10.13 -38.88
N ARG A 129 12.81 11.02 -38.86
CA ARG A 129 11.88 11.17 -37.74
C ARG A 129 10.98 9.94 -37.58
N ARG A 130 10.49 9.34 -38.67
CA ARG A 130 9.72 8.09 -38.65
C ARG A 130 10.56 6.94 -38.10
N ARG A 131 11.82 6.79 -38.56
CA ARG A 131 12.79 5.78 -38.08
C ARG A 131 13.06 5.94 -36.58
N ALA A 132 13.35 7.15 -36.12
CA ALA A 132 13.57 7.45 -34.70
C ALA A 132 12.34 7.14 -33.81
N LYS A 133 11.14 7.50 -34.27
CA LYS A 133 9.88 7.19 -33.56
C LYS A 133 9.62 5.68 -33.50
N LYS A 134 9.87 4.95 -34.61
CA LYS A 134 9.71 3.48 -34.66
C LYS A 134 10.65 2.78 -33.68
N ALA A 135 11.95 3.16 -33.71
CA ALA A 135 12.96 2.63 -32.78
C ALA A 135 12.59 2.94 -31.31
N TRP A 136 12.16 4.17 -31.02
CA TRP A 136 11.74 4.53 -29.67
C TRP A 136 10.54 3.73 -29.18
N ARG A 137 9.51 3.54 -30.02
CA ARG A 137 8.34 2.70 -29.66
C ARG A 137 8.75 1.26 -29.37
N LYS A 138 9.68 0.69 -30.18
CA LYS A 138 10.23 -0.66 -29.94
C LYS A 138 10.97 -0.73 -28.60
N ALA A 139 11.88 0.21 -28.34
CA ALA A 139 12.64 0.27 -27.11
C ALA A 139 11.74 0.53 -25.87
N GLN A 140 10.70 1.34 -26.02
CA GLN A 140 9.70 1.58 -24.99
C GLN A 140 8.90 0.30 -24.68
N LYS A 141 8.50 -0.44 -25.72
CA LYS A 141 7.80 -1.73 -25.54
C LYS A 141 8.68 -2.72 -24.79
N ASN A 142 9.96 -2.86 -25.15
CA ASN A 142 10.90 -3.74 -24.46
C ASN A 142 11.08 -3.32 -23.00
N HIS A 143 11.29 -2.04 -22.73
CA HIS A 143 11.41 -1.50 -21.37
C HIS A 143 10.20 -1.83 -20.48
N TYR A 144 8.97 -1.67 -20.98
CA TYR A 144 7.77 -2.01 -20.21
C TYR A 144 7.54 -3.52 -20.10
N THR A 145 7.99 -4.31 -21.09
CA THR A 145 7.95 -5.77 -20.97
C THR A 145 8.89 -6.28 -19.88
N ASP A 146 10.13 -5.81 -19.86
CA ASP A 146 11.13 -6.18 -18.84
C ASP A 146 10.73 -5.74 -17.45
N LEU A 147 10.08 -4.55 -17.35
CA LEU A 147 9.48 -4.09 -16.12
C LEU A 147 8.28 -4.95 -15.72
N GLY A 148 7.49 -5.41 -16.69
CA GLY A 148 6.35 -6.30 -16.47
C GLY A 148 6.75 -7.61 -15.80
N GLU A 149 7.84 -8.22 -16.22
CA GLU A 149 8.39 -9.45 -15.64
C GLU A 149 8.82 -9.27 -14.17
N LYS A 150 9.15 -8.03 -13.78
CA LYS A 150 9.54 -7.65 -12.41
C LYS A 150 8.37 -7.13 -11.56
N LEU A 151 7.14 -7.08 -12.09
CA LEU A 151 5.95 -6.47 -11.46
C LEU A 151 5.35 -7.24 -10.28
N GLY A 152 6.05 -8.25 -9.75
CA GLY A 152 5.60 -9.02 -8.58
C GLY A 152 5.42 -8.20 -7.29
N THR A 153 5.88 -6.95 -7.22
CA THR A 153 5.77 -6.09 -6.04
C THR A 153 5.14 -4.73 -6.35
N SER A 154 4.37 -4.20 -5.41
CA SER A 154 3.76 -2.86 -5.53
C SER A 154 4.79 -1.74 -5.71
N LYS A 155 6.01 -1.87 -5.16
CA LYS A 155 7.11 -0.90 -5.31
C LYS A 155 7.50 -0.70 -6.79
N ILE A 156 7.67 -1.80 -7.53
CA ILE A 156 8.05 -1.75 -8.96
C ILE A 156 6.92 -1.15 -9.78
N PHE A 157 5.67 -1.53 -9.49
CA PHE A 157 4.50 -0.92 -10.11
C PHE A 157 4.48 0.60 -9.95
N TRP A 158 4.65 1.12 -8.74
CA TRP A 158 4.69 2.57 -8.51
C TRP A 158 5.86 3.26 -9.19
N LYS A 159 7.00 2.57 -9.37
CA LYS A 159 8.13 3.06 -10.14
C LYS A 159 7.75 3.21 -11.62
N VAL A 160 7.11 2.19 -12.21
CA VAL A 160 6.61 2.23 -13.60
C VAL A 160 5.62 3.37 -13.79
N ILE A 161 4.69 3.54 -12.85
CA ILE A 161 3.73 4.65 -12.86
C ILE A 161 4.43 6.01 -12.87
N LYS A 162 5.37 6.23 -11.96
CA LYS A 162 6.12 7.47 -11.87
C LYS A 162 6.91 7.76 -13.15
N ASP A 163 7.50 6.72 -13.73
CA ASP A 163 8.26 6.82 -14.97
C ASP A 163 7.34 7.10 -16.18
N THR A 164 6.11 6.54 -16.21
CA THR A 164 5.15 6.69 -17.30
C THR A 164 4.44 8.05 -17.28
N TYR A 165 4.04 8.54 -16.11
CA TYR A 165 3.37 9.83 -16.00
C TYR A 165 4.29 11.04 -16.17
N GLY A 166 5.60 10.81 -16.21
CA GLY A 166 6.55 11.93 -16.22
C GLY A 166 6.43 12.82 -14.98
N LYS A 167 5.55 12.47 -14.02
CA LYS A 167 5.57 13.06 -12.69
C LYS A 167 6.80 12.50 -11.99
N LYS A 168 7.97 12.96 -12.46
CA LYS A 168 9.09 13.06 -11.55
C LYS A 168 8.53 13.78 -10.34
N LYS A 169 8.43 13.10 -9.19
CA LYS A 169 8.65 13.87 -7.99
C LYS A 169 9.99 14.51 -8.27
N GLU A 170 9.98 15.77 -8.60
CA GLU A 170 11.18 16.53 -8.47
C GLU A 170 11.64 16.25 -7.06
N SER A 171 12.80 15.66 -6.94
CA SER A 171 13.44 15.50 -5.63
C SER A 171 13.82 16.85 -5.04
N SER A 172 13.61 17.92 -5.78
CA SER A 172 13.76 19.28 -5.33
C SER A 172 12.45 19.78 -4.73
N ILE A 173 12.49 20.09 -3.47
CA ILE A 173 11.48 20.92 -2.81
C ILE A 173 11.45 22.24 -3.59
N PRO A 174 10.27 22.76 -3.96
CA PRO A 174 10.17 24.07 -4.64
C PRO A 174 10.80 25.17 -3.80
N GLY A 175 10.84 26.38 -4.29
CA GLY A 175 11.24 27.53 -3.47
C GLY A 175 10.38 27.58 -2.21
N LEU A 176 11.02 27.79 -1.06
CA LEU A 176 10.37 27.89 0.24
C LEU A 176 10.32 29.37 0.65
N LEU A 177 9.27 29.77 1.31
CA LEU A 177 9.16 31.09 1.94
C LEU A 177 9.86 31.05 3.30
N ASP A 178 10.73 32.01 3.54
CA ASP A 178 11.31 32.25 4.86
C ASP A 178 10.38 33.08 5.76
N ASP A 179 10.82 33.39 6.96
CA ASP A 179 10.04 34.15 7.94
C ASP A 179 9.75 35.61 7.47
N SER A 180 10.49 36.14 6.48
CA SER A 180 10.27 37.42 5.85
C SER A 180 9.41 37.34 4.57
N ASN A 181 8.82 36.16 4.27
CA ASN A 181 8.13 35.84 3.02
C ASN A 181 9.02 35.93 1.77
N ALA A 182 10.34 35.95 1.89
CA ALA A 182 11.24 35.88 0.75
C ALA A 182 11.40 34.43 0.23
N LEU A 183 11.48 34.28 -1.09
CA LEU A 183 11.55 32.98 -1.74
C LEU A 183 12.98 32.44 -1.75
N VAL A 184 13.23 31.41 -0.95
CA VAL A 184 14.52 30.70 -0.86
C VAL A 184 14.55 29.56 -1.89
N THR A 185 15.46 29.63 -2.85
CA THR A 185 15.59 28.64 -3.95
C THR A 185 16.84 27.78 -3.86
N ASN A 186 17.87 28.22 -3.17
CA ASN A 186 19.12 27.47 -2.96
C ASN A 186 18.89 26.25 -2.05
N ASP A 187 19.39 25.07 -2.43
CA ASP A 187 19.10 23.82 -1.72
C ASP A 187 19.72 23.76 -0.31
N ILE A 188 20.91 24.35 -0.11
CA ILE A 188 21.54 24.46 1.24
C ILE A 188 20.70 25.37 2.13
N MET A 189 20.30 26.54 1.61
CA MET A 189 19.47 27.48 2.36
C MET A 189 18.09 26.90 2.69
N LYS A 190 17.46 26.17 1.74
CA LYS A 190 16.21 25.45 2.00
C LYS A 190 16.39 24.36 3.07
N ALA A 191 17.50 23.62 3.01
CA ALA A 191 17.81 22.59 4.00
C ALA A 191 17.99 23.23 5.40
N ASN A 192 18.68 24.35 5.51
CA ASN A 192 18.83 25.07 6.76
C ASN A 192 17.50 25.64 7.28
N LEU A 193 16.67 26.19 6.40
CA LEU A 193 15.35 26.70 6.77
C LEU A 193 14.44 25.61 7.32
N LEU A 194 14.37 24.46 6.63
CA LEU A 194 13.61 23.29 7.10
C LEU A 194 14.17 22.73 8.39
N ASN A 195 15.51 22.68 8.55
CA ASN A 195 16.13 22.14 9.77
C ASN A 195 15.87 23.03 10.98
N ARG A 196 15.97 24.34 10.84
CA ARG A 196 15.58 25.29 11.91
C ARG A 196 14.13 25.08 12.32
N TYR A 197 13.21 24.99 11.36
CA TYR A 197 11.81 24.73 11.63
C TYR A 197 11.59 23.38 12.32
N PHE A 198 12.22 22.30 11.87
CA PHE A 198 12.08 20.97 12.50
C PHE A 198 12.72 20.92 13.90
N ALA A 199 13.85 21.57 14.11
CA ALA A 199 14.46 21.67 15.42
C ALA A 199 13.59 22.47 16.39
N SER A 200 13.01 23.61 15.95
CA SER A 200 12.13 24.41 16.81
C SER A 200 10.88 23.67 17.27
N ILE A 201 10.35 22.74 16.43
CA ILE A 201 9.24 21.89 16.82
C ILE A 201 9.65 20.88 17.91
N SER A 202 10.86 20.33 17.79
CA SER A 202 11.40 19.30 18.69
C SER A 202 12.21 19.91 19.83
N THR A 203 11.87 21.13 20.22
CA THR A 203 12.46 21.84 21.35
C THR A 203 11.38 22.30 22.32
N ILE A 204 11.54 21.98 23.59
CA ILE A 204 10.73 22.48 24.70
C ILE A 204 11.65 23.37 25.53
N ASP A 205 11.12 24.57 25.86
CA ASP A 205 11.81 25.49 26.75
C ASP A 205 11.81 24.90 28.18
N PRO A 206 12.96 24.71 28.80
CA PRO A 206 13.03 24.22 30.19
C PRO A 206 12.28 25.10 31.19
N ALA A 207 12.09 26.38 30.90
CA ALA A 207 11.37 27.30 31.80
C ALA A 207 9.85 27.03 31.87
N VAL A 208 9.27 26.33 30.88
CA VAL A 208 7.84 26.00 30.87
C VAL A 208 7.57 24.54 31.29
N GLU A 209 8.60 23.78 31.67
CA GLU A 209 8.44 22.40 32.09
C GLU A 209 7.70 22.34 33.43
N PRO A 210 6.60 21.53 33.53
CA PRO A 210 5.90 21.32 34.79
C PRO A 210 6.76 20.58 35.81
N GLU A 211 6.53 20.84 37.07
CA GLU A 211 7.08 20.01 38.16
C GLU A 211 6.41 18.62 38.16
N LEU A 212 7.23 17.59 38.23
CA LEU A 212 6.75 16.23 38.33
C LEU A 212 6.58 15.83 39.80
N PRO A 213 5.60 14.96 40.14
CA PRO A 213 5.46 14.45 41.49
C PRO A 213 6.74 13.79 41.98
N LEU A 214 7.12 14.08 43.24
CA LEU A 214 8.28 13.46 43.87
C LEU A 214 8.11 11.95 44.10
N HIS A 215 6.87 11.52 44.35
CA HIS A 215 6.52 10.13 44.49
C HIS A 215 6.07 9.55 43.13
N ILE A 216 6.65 8.42 42.73
CA ILE A 216 6.28 7.72 41.50
C ILE A 216 5.11 6.76 41.83
N PRO A 217 3.89 7.01 41.34
CA PRO A 217 2.80 6.07 41.50
C PRO A 217 3.00 4.87 40.55
N PHE A 218 3.38 3.72 41.08
CA PHE A 218 3.56 2.52 40.28
C PHE A 218 2.20 1.96 39.84
N VAL A 219 2.06 1.67 38.54
CA VAL A 219 0.89 1.04 37.94
C VAL A 219 0.96 -0.50 38.03
N THR A 220 2.14 -1.03 38.33
CA THR A 220 2.42 -2.47 38.44
C THR A 220 3.46 -2.72 39.52
N ASP A 221 3.37 -3.88 40.20
CA ASP A 221 4.40 -4.36 41.10
C ASP A 221 5.60 -4.99 40.38
N SER A 222 5.45 -5.32 39.11
CA SER A 222 6.52 -5.87 38.28
C SER A 222 7.57 -4.81 37.99
N LYS A 223 8.84 -5.21 37.95
CA LYS A 223 9.96 -4.33 37.60
C LYS A 223 10.69 -4.84 36.37
N LEU A 224 11.19 -3.91 35.55
CA LEU A 224 12.04 -4.17 34.41
C LEU A 224 13.26 -3.27 34.47
N ASP A 225 14.38 -3.84 34.87
CA ASP A 225 15.64 -3.12 35.08
C ASP A 225 16.72 -3.47 34.03
N ASP A 226 16.56 -4.57 33.32
CA ASP A 226 17.49 -5.04 32.30
C ASP A 226 16.78 -5.43 30.99
N CYS A 227 17.56 -5.46 29.93
CA CYS A 227 17.15 -5.96 28.61
C CYS A 227 17.90 -7.26 28.31
N ILE A 228 17.25 -8.38 28.54
CA ILE A 228 17.86 -9.71 28.33
C ILE A 228 17.68 -10.11 26.86
N PHE A 229 18.77 -10.43 26.19
CA PHE A 229 18.82 -10.92 24.80
C PHE A 229 20.14 -11.70 24.58
N ASN A 230 20.22 -12.41 23.45
CA ASN A 230 21.37 -13.20 23.05
C ASN A 230 21.83 -12.87 21.61
N GLU A 231 22.90 -13.50 21.14
CA GLU A 231 23.44 -13.30 19.80
C GLU A 231 22.46 -13.70 18.68
N ASP A 232 21.64 -14.73 18.91
CA ASP A 232 20.69 -15.18 17.93
C ASP A 232 19.52 -14.20 17.78
N ASP A 233 19.16 -13.47 18.84
CA ASP A 233 18.22 -12.37 18.74
C ASP A 233 18.77 -11.27 17.82
N VAL A 234 20.05 -10.92 17.97
CA VAL A 234 20.72 -9.95 17.08
C VAL A 234 20.73 -10.46 15.64
N TYR A 235 21.11 -11.72 15.44
CA TYR A 235 21.13 -12.36 14.12
C TYR A 235 19.74 -12.34 13.46
N ASN A 236 18.72 -12.76 14.19
CA ASN A 236 17.34 -12.82 13.68
C ASN A 236 16.81 -11.44 13.27
N VAL A 237 17.14 -10.41 14.02
CA VAL A 237 16.78 -9.04 13.63
C VAL A 237 17.55 -8.60 12.39
N LEU A 238 18.85 -8.88 12.28
CA LEU A 238 19.68 -8.54 11.11
C LEU A 238 19.15 -9.17 9.81
N ILE A 239 18.80 -10.45 9.83
CA ILE A 239 18.29 -11.14 8.64
C ILE A 239 16.88 -10.69 8.24
N SER A 240 16.10 -10.18 9.19
CA SER A 240 14.72 -9.68 8.95
C SER A 240 14.68 -8.28 8.34
N LEU A 241 15.81 -7.58 8.22
CA LEU A 241 15.85 -6.20 7.72
C LEU A 241 15.37 -6.09 6.26
N ASP A 242 14.54 -5.09 5.96
CA ASP A 242 14.14 -4.77 4.57
C ASP A 242 15.33 -4.16 3.82
N LYS A 243 15.90 -4.92 2.88
CA LYS A 243 17.11 -4.60 2.11
C LYS A 243 17.01 -3.31 1.29
N ASP A 244 15.79 -2.85 0.99
CA ASP A 244 15.54 -1.67 0.16
C ASP A 244 15.40 -0.37 0.95
N LYS A 245 15.56 -0.37 2.26
CA LYS A 245 15.49 0.83 3.09
C LYS A 245 16.75 1.68 2.94
N ALA A 246 16.56 3.00 3.09
CA ALA A 246 17.65 3.95 3.05
C ALA A 246 18.57 3.80 4.28
N ALA A 247 19.88 4.02 4.07
CA ALA A 247 20.87 4.08 5.13
C ALA A 247 20.75 5.39 5.93
N GLY A 248 21.25 5.37 7.15
CA GLY A 248 21.38 6.53 8.02
C GLY A 248 22.63 7.39 7.74
N PRO A 249 23.05 8.20 8.73
CA PRO A 249 24.25 9.03 8.62
C PRO A 249 25.55 8.24 8.40
N ASP A 250 25.62 7.01 8.89
CA ASP A 250 26.74 6.07 8.75
C ASP A 250 26.89 5.46 7.33
N ALA A 251 25.92 5.71 6.44
CA ALA A 251 25.86 5.19 5.08
C ALA A 251 25.85 3.65 4.98
N LEU A 252 25.70 2.91 6.09
CA LEU A 252 25.55 1.46 6.08
C LEU A 252 24.11 1.07 5.84
N GLY A 253 23.87 0.40 4.70
CA GLY A 253 22.53 -0.02 4.31
C GLY A 253 22.18 -1.44 4.79
N ASN A 254 20.88 -1.70 4.95
CA ASN A 254 20.36 -2.99 5.39
C ASN A 254 20.86 -4.19 4.55
N LEU A 255 21.06 -4.00 3.24
CA LEU A 255 21.56 -5.07 2.37
C LEU A 255 22.90 -5.63 2.85
N VAL A 256 23.84 -4.76 3.21
CA VAL A 256 25.17 -5.16 3.69
C VAL A 256 25.04 -5.84 5.04
N LEU A 257 24.32 -5.23 5.99
CA LEU A 257 24.08 -5.78 7.32
C LEU A 257 23.43 -7.17 7.26
N THR A 258 22.41 -7.36 6.42
CA THR A 258 21.75 -8.66 6.25
C THR A 258 22.69 -9.72 5.68
N LYS A 259 23.58 -9.33 4.74
CA LYS A 259 24.51 -10.27 4.10
C LYS A 259 25.72 -10.63 4.95
N CYS A 260 26.07 -9.75 5.87
CA CYS A 260 27.16 -9.96 6.83
C CYS A 260 26.65 -10.36 8.24
N ALA A 261 25.37 -10.71 8.38
CA ALA A 261 24.72 -10.94 9.67
C ALA A 261 25.45 -11.98 10.54
N SER A 262 25.98 -13.06 9.95
CA SER A 262 26.74 -14.08 10.67
C SER A 262 28.04 -13.56 11.25
N ALA A 263 28.72 -12.66 10.53
CA ALA A 263 30.02 -12.12 10.93
C ALA A 263 29.92 -10.97 11.96
N ILE A 264 28.76 -10.28 11.99
CA ILE A 264 28.61 -9.10 12.84
C ILE A 264 27.69 -9.32 14.05
N LYS A 265 27.06 -10.49 14.19
CA LYS A 265 26.17 -10.76 15.32
C LYS A 265 26.90 -10.69 16.67
N GLU A 266 28.07 -11.31 16.76
CA GLU A 266 28.88 -11.33 17.98
C GLU A 266 29.36 -9.93 18.40
N PRO A 267 30.06 -9.15 17.54
CA PRO A 267 30.51 -7.82 17.94
C PRO A 267 29.33 -6.88 18.26
N LEU A 268 28.19 -6.99 17.54
CA LEU A 268 27.03 -6.17 17.86
C LEU A 268 26.36 -6.61 19.17
N TYR A 269 26.31 -7.90 19.46
CA TYR A 269 25.83 -8.39 20.76
C TYR A 269 26.67 -7.81 21.89
N TYR A 270 28.02 -7.87 21.79
CA TYR A 270 28.92 -7.32 22.78
C TYR A 270 28.69 -5.82 23.00
N ILE A 271 28.61 -5.04 21.93
CA ILE A 271 28.37 -3.59 22.01
C ILE A 271 27.01 -3.30 22.64
N PHE A 272 25.95 -4.01 22.23
CA PHE A 272 24.61 -3.79 22.73
C PHE A 272 24.47 -4.16 24.20
N ARG A 273 25.10 -5.26 24.63
CA ARG A 273 25.10 -5.68 26.02
C ARG A 273 25.83 -4.63 26.89
N ARG A 274 27.05 -4.24 26.49
CA ARG A 274 27.82 -3.21 27.17
C ARG A 274 27.09 -1.87 27.26
N SER A 275 26.34 -1.52 26.21
CA SER A 275 25.51 -0.30 26.16
C SER A 275 24.36 -0.36 27.20
N ILE A 276 23.69 -1.49 27.35
CA ILE A 276 22.66 -1.66 28.39
C ILE A 276 23.27 -1.63 29.79
N ASP A 277 24.36 -2.38 30.02
CA ASP A 277 25.02 -2.49 31.32
C ASP A 277 25.51 -1.13 31.83
N SER A 278 25.97 -0.26 30.92
CA SER A 278 26.42 1.09 31.27
C SER A 278 25.30 2.15 31.28
N GLY A 279 24.12 1.83 30.76
CA GLY A 279 23.03 2.80 30.56
C GLY A 279 23.36 3.86 29.50
N ILE A 280 24.33 3.63 28.59
CA ILE A 280 24.82 4.61 27.63
C ILE A 280 24.44 4.19 26.21
N PHE A 281 23.73 5.05 25.49
CA PHE A 281 23.44 4.89 24.08
C PHE A 281 24.52 5.61 23.24
N PRO A 282 25.15 4.94 22.25
CA PRO A 282 26.24 5.50 21.46
C PRO A 282 25.94 6.82 20.78
N LYS A 283 26.87 7.80 20.88
CA LYS A 283 26.70 9.16 20.36
C LYS A 283 26.47 9.20 18.85
N ILE A 284 27.19 8.38 18.08
CA ILE A 284 27.04 8.34 16.62
C ILE A 284 25.63 7.95 16.19
N TRP A 285 24.92 7.14 16.98
CA TRP A 285 23.56 6.69 16.69
C TRP A 285 22.48 7.70 17.09
N LYS A 286 22.84 8.75 17.84
CA LYS A 286 21.95 9.86 18.19
C LYS A 286 21.76 10.83 17.04
N ARG A 287 22.62 10.79 16.01
CA ARG A 287 22.52 11.63 14.83
C ARG A 287 21.53 11.11 13.82
N SER A 288 20.79 12.01 13.18
CA SER A 288 19.81 11.66 12.14
C SER A 288 19.93 12.52 10.90
N ASN A 289 19.76 11.90 9.73
CA ASN A 289 19.51 12.61 8.47
C ASN A 289 18.00 12.76 8.29
N VAL A 290 17.50 13.97 8.27
CA VAL A 290 16.07 14.25 8.12
C VAL A 290 15.74 14.48 6.65
N THR A 291 14.74 13.75 6.16
CA THR A 291 14.16 13.95 4.84
C THR A 291 12.80 14.63 4.98
N PRO A 292 12.62 15.85 4.44
CA PRO A 292 11.34 16.52 4.48
C PRO A 292 10.34 15.88 3.52
N ILE A 293 9.18 15.50 4.04
CA ILE A 293 8.09 14.91 3.28
C ILE A 293 6.89 15.85 3.27
N TYR A 294 6.54 16.33 2.06
CA TYR A 294 5.35 17.17 1.89
C TYR A 294 4.06 16.41 2.24
N LYS A 295 3.20 17.03 3.03
CA LYS A 295 1.92 16.48 3.48
C LYS A 295 0.75 16.97 2.61
N ASN A 296 0.44 18.25 2.67
CA ASN A 296 -0.66 18.90 1.96
C ASN A 296 -0.53 20.44 2.12
N GLY A 297 -1.38 21.21 1.44
CA GLY A 297 -1.38 22.67 1.53
C GLY A 297 -0.45 23.33 0.52
N ASP A 298 0.09 24.50 0.85
CA ASP A 298 1.07 25.20 0.02
C ASP A 298 2.45 24.57 0.14
N GLN A 299 3.05 24.22 -0.98
CA GLN A 299 4.39 23.61 -1.03
C GLN A 299 5.51 24.61 -0.71
N ALA A 300 5.26 25.89 -0.77
CA ALA A 300 6.22 26.92 -0.41
C ALA A 300 6.36 27.08 1.12
N SER A 301 5.37 26.65 1.90
CA SER A 301 5.38 26.77 3.35
C SER A 301 6.10 25.59 4.02
N VAL A 302 7.07 25.87 4.88
CA VAL A 302 7.82 24.86 5.67
C VAL A 302 6.91 24.05 6.61
N ASN A 303 5.81 24.65 7.08
CA ASN A 303 4.85 24.02 8.00
C ASN A 303 4.14 22.79 7.38
N ASN A 304 4.13 22.69 6.07
CA ASN A 304 3.48 21.63 5.31
C ASN A 304 4.39 20.42 5.05
N TYR A 305 5.58 20.40 5.66
CA TYR A 305 6.53 19.30 5.59
C TYR A 305 6.61 18.56 6.94
N ARG A 306 6.79 17.25 6.86
CA ARG A 306 7.05 16.36 8.01
C ARG A 306 8.52 15.95 8.02
N PRO A 307 9.22 15.95 9.16
CA PRO A 307 10.56 15.40 9.27
C PRO A 307 10.48 13.87 9.34
N VAL A 308 11.14 13.19 8.41
CA VAL A 308 11.34 11.73 8.52
C VAL A 308 12.81 11.49 8.77
N SER A 309 13.12 10.97 9.96
CA SER A 309 14.49 10.71 10.41
C SER A 309 15.01 9.41 9.83
N LEU A 310 16.13 9.49 9.12
CA LEU A 310 16.92 8.36 8.69
C LEU A 310 18.01 8.12 9.73
N LEU A 311 17.78 7.17 10.62
CA LEU A 311 18.70 6.73 11.68
C LEU A 311 19.64 5.65 11.15
N CYS A 312 20.78 5.44 11.80
CA CYS A 312 21.71 4.34 11.52
C CYS A 312 20.97 3.00 11.55
N CYS A 313 21.27 2.12 10.59
CA CYS A 313 20.58 0.83 10.51
C CYS A 313 20.93 -0.07 11.69
N ILE A 314 22.15 -0.01 12.19
CA ILE A 314 22.59 -0.76 13.39
C ILE A 314 21.83 -0.28 14.63
N SER A 315 21.67 1.03 14.79
CA SER A 315 20.83 1.59 15.86
C SER A 315 19.41 1.00 15.85
N LYS A 316 18.80 0.85 14.66
CA LYS A 316 17.47 0.24 14.54
C LYS A 316 17.44 -1.25 14.88
N VAL A 317 18.54 -1.98 14.66
CA VAL A 317 18.66 -3.37 15.13
C VAL A 317 18.60 -3.39 16.66
N PHE A 318 19.36 -2.54 17.31
CA PHE A 318 19.38 -2.41 18.76
C PHE A 318 18.02 -1.96 19.32
N GLU A 319 17.46 -0.89 18.75
CA GLU A 319 16.10 -0.44 19.10
C GLU A 319 15.05 -1.58 18.96
N LYS A 320 15.20 -2.48 17.98
CA LYS A 320 14.28 -3.60 17.79
C LYS A 320 14.37 -4.64 18.89
N ILE A 321 15.56 -4.89 19.40
CA ILE A 321 15.79 -5.79 20.53
C ILE A 321 15.14 -5.22 21.78
N VAL A 322 15.45 -3.97 22.12
CA VAL A 322 14.87 -3.28 23.29
C VAL A 322 13.35 -3.16 23.15
N TYR A 323 12.86 -2.85 21.94
CA TYR A 323 11.40 -2.83 21.65
C TYR A 323 10.73 -4.17 21.97
N ASN A 324 11.34 -5.28 21.57
CA ASN A 324 10.74 -6.59 21.81
C ASN A 324 10.61 -6.88 23.30
N VAL A 325 11.63 -6.59 24.09
CA VAL A 325 11.63 -6.79 25.56
C VAL A 325 10.58 -5.89 26.21
N LEU A 326 10.64 -4.57 25.95
CA LEU A 326 9.73 -3.60 26.54
C LEU A 326 8.27 -3.84 26.12
N TYR A 327 8.01 -4.14 24.84
CA TYR A 327 6.67 -4.42 24.36
C TYR A 327 6.08 -5.67 25.02
N ASN A 328 6.85 -6.75 25.12
CA ASN A 328 6.40 -7.99 25.78
C ASN A 328 6.12 -7.74 27.28
N TYR A 329 6.98 -6.96 27.94
CA TYR A 329 6.73 -6.56 29.31
C TYR A 329 5.43 -5.79 29.47
N CYS A 330 5.19 -4.80 28.63
CA CYS A 330 3.92 -4.04 28.67
C CYS A 330 2.69 -4.91 28.42
N ILE A 331 2.79 -5.88 27.51
CA ILE A 331 1.66 -6.78 27.20
C ILE A 331 1.41 -7.78 28.33
N ASN A 332 2.46 -8.38 28.88
CA ASN A 332 2.35 -9.39 29.94
C ASN A 332 1.78 -8.81 31.24
N ASN A 333 2.02 -7.53 31.49
CA ASN A 333 1.52 -6.81 32.67
C ASN A 333 0.27 -5.96 32.36
N ASN A 334 -0.35 -6.08 31.15
CA ASN A 334 -1.55 -5.33 30.73
C ASN A 334 -1.43 -3.80 30.88
N LEU A 335 -0.23 -3.23 30.66
CA LEU A 335 0.03 -1.81 30.91
C LEU A 335 -0.46 -0.87 29.83
N LEU A 336 -0.74 -1.37 28.61
CA LEU A 336 -1.17 -0.53 27.50
C LEU A 336 -2.69 -0.46 27.40
N SER A 337 -3.25 0.74 27.43
CA SER A 337 -4.69 1.03 27.36
C SER A 337 -5.39 0.31 26.22
N SER A 338 -6.49 -0.40 26.49
CA SER A 338 -7.34 -1.06 25.48
C SER A 338 -8.01 -0.06 24.53
N ASN A 339 -8.11 1.19 24.92
CA ASN A 339 -8.70 2.26 24.11
C ASN A 339 -7.79 2.73 22.98
N ASN A 340 -6.50 2.36 22.99
CA ASN A 340 -5.58 2.67 21.90
C ASN A 340 -5.28 1.45 21.05
N SER A 341 -5.62 1.50 19.76
CA SER A 341 -5.36 0.45 18.75
C SER A 341 -4.13 0.71 17.90
N GLY A 342 -3.53 1.89 17.99
CA GLY A 342 -2.34 2.26 17.21
C GLY A 342 -1.12 1.47 17.64
N PHE A 343 -0.28 1.06 16.70
CA PHE A 343 0.99 0.38 16.92
C PHE A 343 0.97 -0.90 17.76
N LYS A 344 -0.18 -1.44 18.10
CA LYS A 344 -0.34 -2.71 18.81
C LYS A 344 -0.40 -3.89 17.86
N LYS A 345 0.31 -4.98 18.21
CA LYS A 345 0.25 -6.24 17.44
C LYS A 345 -1.14 -6.87 17.55
N GLY A 346 -1.70 -7.28 16.41
CA GLY A 346 -3.02 -7.93 16.36
C GLY A 346 -4.20 -6.95 16.26
N ASP A 347 -3.98 -5.65 16.42
CA ASP A 347 -4.99 -4.61 16.25
C ASP A 347 -4.72 -3.74 15.02
N GLY A 348 -5.64 -2.86 14.66
CA GLY A 348 -5.50 -1.99 13.50
C GLY A 348 -6.70 -1.10 13.22
N THR A 349 -6.56 -0.25 12.20
CA THR A 349 -7.57 0.74 11.82
C THR A 349 -8.97 0.15 11.60
N VAL A 350 -9.05 -1.02 10.97
CA VAL A 350 -10.35 -1.68 10.68
C VAL A 350 -11.05 -2.09 11.98
N ASN A 351 -10.30 -2.62 12.96
CA ASN A 351 -10.87 -3.04 14.24
C ASN A 351 -11.41 -1.85 15.01
N ARG A 352 -10.63 -0.75 15.08
CA ARG A 352 -11.08 0.47 15.78
C ARG A 352 -12.28 1.10 15.09
N LEU A 353 -12.28 1.17 13.78
CA LEU A 353 -13.43 1.66 13.00
C LEU A 353 -14.67 0.77 13.17
N LEU A 354 -14.52 -0.55 13.27
CA LEU A 354 -15.62 -1.46 13.59
C LEU A 354 -16.20 -1.18 14.95
N TYR A 355 -15.35 -0.96 15.97
CA TYR A 355 -15.80 -0.59 17.30
C TYR A 355 -16.62 0.71 17.29
N ILE A 356 -16.08 1.75 16.68
CA ILE A 356 -16.75 3.04 16.56
C ILE A 356 -18.10 2.90 15.85
N THR A 357 -18.13 2.23 14.71
CA THR A 357 -19.36 2.06 13.94
C THR A 357 -20.39 1.21 14.66
N GLU A 358 -19.97 0.19 15.40
CA GLU A 358 -20.85 -0.64 16.22
C GLU A 358 -21.52 0.18 17.31
N LYS A 359 -20.76 0.97 18.06
CA LYS A 359 -21.29 1.87 19.09
C LYS A 359 -22.31 2.86 18.54
N ILE A 360 -22.03 3.44 17.37
CA ILE A 360 -22.97 4.35 16.72
C ILE A 360 -24.24 3.58 16.30
N HIS A 361 -24.12 2.40 15.72
CA HIS A 361 -25.29 1.60 15.32
C HIS A 361 -26.15 1.19 16.50
N GLN A 362 -25.54 0.75 17.60
CA GLN A 362 -26.25 0.40 18.84
C GLN A 362 -27.06 1.57 19.39
N ALA A 363 -26.43 2.74 19.51
CA ALA A 363 -27.10 3.94 19.99
C ALA A 363 -28.26 4.37 19.06
N LEU A 364 -28.01 4.42 17.75
CA LEU A 364 -29.04 4.77 16.78
C LEU A 364 -30.20 3.77 16.75
N ASP A 365 -29.96 2.48 17.02
CA ASP A 365 -30.99 1.43 17.11
C ASP A 365 -31.93 1.66 18.30
N LEU A 366 -31.36 2.14 19.41
CA LEU A 366 -32.12 2.52 20.62
C LEU A 366 -32.84 3.87 20.45
N GLY A 367 -32.68 4.58 19.33
CA GLY A 367 -33.29 5.90 19.11
C GLY A 367 -32.49 7.06 19.68
N GLN A 368 -31.30 6.81 20.19
CA GLN A 368 -30.35 7.84 20.63
C GLN A 368 -29.69 8.56 19.44
N GLU A 369 -29.13 9.71 19.72
CA GLU A 369 -28.14 10.38 18.86
C GLU A 369 -26.74 10.16 19.44
N VAL A 370 -25.67 10.31 18.60
CA VAL A 370 -24.29 10.19 19.06
C VAL A 370 -23.52 11.43 18.67
N GLY A 371 -23.10 12.20 19.67
CA GLY A 371 -22.13 13.27 19.49
C GLY A 371 -20.72 12.71 19.50
N MET A 372 -19.94 12.96 18.45
CA MET A 372 -18.56 12.50 18.33
C MET A 372 -17.62 13.65 18.02
N VAL A 373 -16.59 13.82 18.84
CA VAL A 373 -15.54 14.81 18.67
C VAL A 373 -14.28 14.13 18.14
N PHE A 374 -13.73 14.65 17.07
CA PHE A 374 -12.44 14.22 16.48
C PHE A 374 -11.37 15.23 16.88
N LEU A 375 -10.34 14.77 17.55
CA LEU A 375 -9.25 15.57 18.09
C LEU A 375 -7.97 15.27 17.33
N ASP A 376 -7.21 16.29 16.92
CA ASP A 376 -5.95 16.16 16.19
C ASP A 376 -4.79 16.63 17.09
N ILE A 377 -3.88 15.74 17.47
CA ILE A 377 -2.68 16.09 18.22
C ILE A 377 -1.66 16.71 17.26
N SER A 378 -1.22 17.93 17.57
CA SER A 378 -0.26 18.65 16.76
C SER A 378 1.15 18.11 16.95
N LYS A 379 1.78 17.59 15.85
CA LYS A 379 3.19 17.17 15.85
C LYS A 379 3.51 16.19 16.97
N ALA A 380 2.64 15.21 17.19
CA ALA A 380 2.58 14.29 18.30
C ALA A 380 3.96 13.67 18.62
N PHE A 381 4.64 13.09 17.63
CA PHE A 381 5.95 12.47 17.80
C PHE A 381 7.08 13.46 18.06
N ASP A 382 6.97 14.67 17.51
CA ASP A 382 8.05 15.66 17.56
C ASP A 382 8.09 16.43 18.89
N ARG A 383 7.00 16.37 19.68
CA ARG A 383 6.85 17.13 20.91
C ARG A 383 6.72 16.30 22.20
N VAL A 384 7.03 15.02 22.16
CA VAL A 384 7.03 14.19 23.39
C VAL A 384 8.01 14.78 24.40
N TRP A 385 7.52 15.15 25.56
CA TRP A 385 8.36 15.68 26.63
C TRP A 385 9.16 14.56 27.28
N HIS A 386 10.52 14.65 27.22
CA HIS A 386 11.40 13.57 27.63
C HIS A 386 11.29 13.26 29.11
N LYS A 387 11.30 14.28 30.00
CA LYS A 387 11.20 14.05 31.46
C LYS A 387 9.84 13.43 31.82
N GLY A 388 8.74 13.93 31.21
CA GLY A 388 7.42 13.36 31.40
C GLY A 388 7.33 11.91 30.90
N LEU A 389 7.95 11.58 29.76
CA LEU A 389 8.01 10.21 29.27
C LEU A 389 8.78 9.29 30.21
N LEU A 390 9.95 9.75 30.72
CA LEU A 390 10.75 8.98 31.69
C LEU A 390 10.00 8.74 32.99
N PHE A 391 9.28 9.74 33.47
CA PHE A 391 8.42 9.59 34.63
C PHE A 391 7.37 8.49 34.39
N LYS A 392 6.65 8.52 33.25
CA LYS A 392 5.66 7.49 32.89
C LYS A 392 6.27 6.10 32.70
N LEU A 393 7.47 6.00 32.16
CA LEU A 393 8.21 4.73 32.09
C LEU A 393 8.51 4.19 33.50
N ALA A 394 8.89 5.07 34.42
CA ALA A 394 9.13 4.69 35.81
C ALA A 394 7.83 4.23 36.50
N THR A 395 6.68 4.87 36.25
CA THR A 395 5.35 4.40 36.75
C THR A 395 5.00 2.99 36.23
N PHE A 396 5.49 2.63 35.05
CA PHE A 396 5.35 1.28 34.47
C PHE A 396 6.33 0.27 35.07
N GLY A 397 7.12 0.64 36.08
CA GLY A 397 8.08 -0.25 36.75
C GLY A 397 9.43 -0.38 36.02
N LEU A 398 9.73 0.47 35.03
CA LEU A 398 11.08 0.52 34.47
C LEU A 398 12.03 1.17 35.48
N THR A 399 13.15 0.52 35.73
CA THR A 399 14.16 0.94 36.73
C THR A 399 15.58 0.66 36.21
N GLY A 400 16.58 1.00 37.00
CA GLY A 400 17.97 0.61 36.76
C GLY A 400 18.55 1.08 35.45
N ASN A 401 19.46 0.28 34.91
CA ASN A 401 20.24 0.60 33.72
C ASN A 401 19.38 0.75 32.47
N LEU A 402 18.29 0.03 32.36
CA LEU A 402 17.39 0.15 31.20
C LEU A 402 16.70 1.51 31.16
N LEU A 403 16.24 2.04 32.29
CA LEU A 403 15.65 3.38 32.35
C LEU A 403 16.71 4.45 32.02
N PHE A 404 17.92 4.34 32.58
CA PHE A 404 19.04 5.25 32.25
C PHE A 404 19.44 5.17 30.78
N TRP A 405 19.40 3.98 30.20
CA TRP A 405 19.65 3.79 28.78
C TRP A 405 18.60 4.51 27.90
N ILE A 406 17.29 4.41 28.26
CA ILE A 406 16.23 5.12 27.53
C ILE A 406 16.38 6.64 27.69
N GLU A 407 16.73 7.10 28.88
CA GLU A 407 17.03 8.52 29.11
C GLU A 407 18.20 8.97 28.21
N ASN A 408 19.27 8.20 28.15
CA ASN A 408 20.44 8.50 27.33
C ASN A 408 20.12 8.39 25.82
N TYR A 409 19.25 7.45 25.43
CA TYR A 409 18.73 7.32 24.05
C TYR A 409 17.98 8.58 23.61
N LEU A 410 17.22 9.22 24.49
CA LEU A 410 16.44 10.42 24.19
C LEU A 410 17.30 11.69 24.20
N LYS A 411 18.27 11.82 25.12
CA LYS A 411 19.09 13.01 25.32
C LYS A 411 20.24 13.14 24.32
N GLY A 412 20.62 14.40 24.04
CA GLY A 412 21.79 14.72 23.22
C GLY A 412 21.64 14.32 21.73
N ARG A 413 20.43 14.30 21.22
CA ARG A 413 20.17 13.99 19.81
C ARG A 413 20.39 15.21 18.93
N GLU A 414 20.92 14.94 17.72
CA GLU A 414 21.21 15.95 16.71
C GLU A 414 20.60 15.54 15.36
N GLN A 415 20.18 16.53 14.60
CA GLN A 415 19.62 16.30 13.28
C GLN A 415 20.17 17.28 12.23
N LYS A 416 20.20 16.81 10.99
CA LYS A 416 20.44 17.66 9.82
C LYS A 416 19.47 17.28 8.69
N VAL A 417 19.01 18.26 7.93
CA VAL A 417 18.20 18.03 6.74
C VAL A 417 19.09 17.77 5.53
N VAL A 418 18.79 16.71 4.79
CA VAL A 418 19.50 16.38 3.55
C VAL A 418 18.57 16.56 2.37
N LEU A 419 18.93 17.44 1.46
CA LEU A 419 18.14 17.82 0.29
C LEU A 419 19.00 17.84 -0.97
N ALA A 420 18.63 17.05 -1.97
CA ALA A 420 19.30 16.97 -3.28
C ALA A 420 20.82 16.69 -3.24
N GLY A 421 21.32 16.11 -2.16
CA GLY A 421 22.75 15.83 -1.93
C GLY A 421 23.43 16.86 -1.03
N GLU A 422 22.79 18.00 -0.77
CA GLU A 422 23.25 19.04 0.14
C GLU A 422 22.73 18.79 1.56
N SER A 423 23.49 19.21 2.58
CA SER A 423 23.13 19.05 4.00
C SER A 423 23.06 20.39 4.71
N SER A 424 22.12 20.54 5.61
CA SER A 424 22.11 21.64 6.56
C SER A 424 23.18 21.47 7.63
N THR A 425 23.36 22.48 8.47
CA THR A 425 24.07 22.37 9.75
C THR A 425 23.36 21.37 10.67
N LEU A 426 24.12 20.76 11.62
CA LEU A 426 23.56 19.97 12.72
C LEU A 426 22.88 20.91 13.72
N LEU A 427 21.68 20.53 14.17
CA LEU A 427 20.97 21.21 15.25
C LEU A 427 20.55 20.20 16.31
N PRO A 428 20.63 20.57 17.61
CA PRO A 428 20.18 19.73 18.69
C PRO A 428 18.64 19.68 18.78
N THR A 429 18.13 18.62 19.40
CA THR A 429 16.72 18.46 19.78
C THR A 429 16.65 17.99 21.23
N ASN A 430 15.71 18.52 22.03
CA ASN A 430 15.53 18.13 23.44
C ASN A 430 14.13 17.57 23.74
N ALA A 431 13.32 17.42 22.72
CA ALA A 431 11.99 16.83 22.81
C ALA A 431 11.73 15.91 21.61
N GLY A 432 10.65 15.13 21.73
CA GLY A 432 10.18 14.25 20.68
C GLY A 432 10.88 12.89 20.64
N VAL A 433 10.24 11.97 19.92
CA VAL A 433 10.79 10.67 19.55
C VAL A 433 11.00 10.66 18.04
N PRO A 434 12.15 10.14 17.53
CA PRO A 434 12.46 10.28 16.11
C PRO A 434 11.42 9.60 15.20
N GLN A 435 10.81 10.35 14.29
CA GLN A 435 9.89 9.81 13.27
C GLN A 435 10.65 8.90 12.29
N GLY A 436 10.84 7.65 12.64
CA GLY A 436 11.60 6.67 11.86
C GLY A 436 12.41 5.71 12.74
N SER A 437 12.37 5.88 14.06
CA SER A 437 12.85 4.92 15.06
C SER A 437 11.88 3.73 15.20
N ILE A 438 12.35 2.66 15.79
CA ILE A 438 11.54 1.48 16.11
C ILE A 438 10.92 1.61 17.50
N LEU A 439 11.62 2.21 18.44
CA LEU A 439 11.13 2.47 19.80
C LEU A 439 10.10 3.60 19.84
N GLY A 440 10.24 4.62 18.99
CA GLY A 440 9.41 5.81 19.02
C GLY A 440 7.89 5.55 19.13
N PRO A 441 7.32 4.68 18.30
CA PRO A 441 5.89 4.37 18.40
C PRO A 441 5.47 3.79 19.76
N LEU A 442 6.25 2.90 20.37
CA LEU A 442 5.94 2.33 21.67
C LEU A 442 6.07 3.39 22.78
N LEU A 443 7.14 4.17 22.75
CA LEU A 443 7.35 5.26 23.72
C LEU A 443 6.21 6.29 23.63
N PHE A 444 5.73 6.57 22.43
CA PHE A 444 4.57 7.44 22.24
C PHE A 444 3.28 6.83 22.79
N LEU A 445 3.06 5.50 22.64
CA LEU A 445 1.90 4.83 23.26
C LEU A 445 1.94 4.94 24.78
N ILE A 446 3.12 4.72 25.38
CA ILE A 446 3.31 4.84 26.83
C ILE A 446 3.07 6.29 27.29
N PHE A 447 3.53 7.26 26.49
CA PHE A 447 3.35 8.68 26.79
C PHE A 447 1.89 9.11 26.81
N LEU A 448 1.04 8.54 25.93
CA LEU A 448 -0.39 8.82 25.86
C LEU A 448 -1.27 7.95 26.76
N ASN A 449 -0.71 6.98 27.45
CA ASN A 449 -1.47 5.90 28.07
C ASN A 449 -2.49 6.36 29.12
N ASP A 450 -2.18 7.40 29.86
CA ASP A 450 -2.99 7.98 30.93
C ASP A 450 -4.00 9.07 30.48
N ILE A 451 -4.14 9.30 29.18
CA ILE A 451 -5.11 10.28 28.65
C ILE A 451 -6.55 9.87 28.92
N GLU A 452 -6.79 8.60 29.21
CA GLU A 452 -8.12 8.06 29.48
C GLU A 452 -8.59 8.26 30.93
N GLU A 453 -7.69 8.69 31.82
CA GLU A 453 -8.03 8.95 33.22
C GLU A 453 -9.11 10.03 33.32
N ASP A 454 -10.13 9.80 34.15
CA ASP A 454 -11.26 10.70 34.42
C ASP A 454 -12.12 11.06 33.17
N ILE A 455 -12.02 10.30 32.07
CA ILE A 455 -12.88 10.43 30.88
C ILE A 455 -14.15 9.59 31.07
N VAL A 456 -15.30 10.22 30.93
CA VAL A 456 -16.62 9.58 31.10
C VAL A 456 -17.23 9.12 29.79
N SER A 457 -16.95 9.83 28.67
CA SER A 457 -17.40 9.44 27.35
C SER A 457 -16.57 8.29 26.78
N ASP A 458 -17.04 7.70 25.68
CA ASP A 458 -16.33 6.61 24.98
C ASP A 458 -15.12 7.18 24.26
N LEU A 459 -13.93 6.98 24.83
CA LEU A 459 -12.66 7.39 24.27
C LEU A 459 -12.12 6.32 23.32
N SER A 460 -11.76 6.71 22.12
CA SER A 460 -11.09 5.84 21.14
C SER A 460 -9.83 6.49 20.60
N LEU A 461 -8.71 5.78 20.67
CA LEU A 461 -7.40 6.24 20.22
C LEU A 461 -6.87 5.35 19.09
N PHE A 462 -6.22 5.97 18.13
CA PHE A 462 -5.37 5.29 17.17
C PHE A 462 -4.09 6.10 16.96
N ALA A 463 -3.11 5.84 17.81
CA ALA A 463 -1.89 6.64 17.94
C ALA A 463 -2.22 8.12 18.26
N ASP A 464 -1.99 9.04 17.34
CA ASP A 464 -2.28 10.48 17.50
C ASP A 464 -3.74 10.87 17.17
N ASP A 465 -4.49 10.00 16.49
CA ASP A 465 -5.91 10.23 16.22
C ASP A 465 -6.75 9.87 17.47
N CYS A 466 -7.42 10.85 18.04
CA CYS A 466 -8.24 10.70 19.25
C CYS A 466 -9.70 11.05 18.94
N THR A 467 -10.64 10.28 19.49
CA THR A 467 -12.08 10.54 19.38
C THR A 467 -12.78 10.36 20.71
N LEU A 468 -13.72 11.25 21.02
CA LEU A 468 -14.67 11.13 22.13
C LEU A 468 -16.07 10.92 21.56
N ALA A 469 -16.82 9.97 22.08
CA ALA A 469 -18.19 9.71 21.65
C ALA A 469 -19.14 9.60 22.85
N LYS A 470 -20.31 10.21 22.72
CA LYS A 470 -21.39 10.12 23.71
C LYS A 470 -22.72 9.86 23.02
N ALA A 471 -23.33 8.73 23.36
CA ALA A 471 -24.72 8.44 22.99
C ALA A 471 -25.66 9.13 23.98
N TYR A 472 -26.73 9.73 23.49
CA TYR A 472 -27.64 10.51 24.32
C TYR A 472 -29.06 10.54 23.78
N TYR A 473 -30.04 10.79 24.71
CA TYR A 473 -31.41 11.14 24.40
C TYR A 473 -31.62 12.64 24.52
N ALA A 474 -31.11 13.22 25.61
CA ALA A 474 -31.13 14.64 25.87
C ALA A 474 -29.81 15.29 25.46
N LYS A 475 -29.88 16.41 24.76
CA LYS A 475 -28.75 17.15 24.24
C LYS A 475 -27.84 17.67 25.35
N GLU A 476 -28.47 18.14 26.46
CA GLU A 476 -27.81 18.74 27.61
C GLU A 476 -26.84 17.77 28.28
N ASP A 477 -27.23 16.49 28.40
CA ASP A 477 -26.37 15.43 28.97
C ASP A 477 -25.10 15.23 28.16
N ALA A 478 -25.23 15.25 26.83
CA ALA A 478 -24.10 15.11 25.96
C ALA A 478 -23.17 16.34 26.01
N GLU A 479 -23.74 17.53 26.04
CA GLU A 479 -22.95 18.77 26.15
C GLU A 479 -22.18 18.82 27.45
N GLN A 480 -22.81 18.50 28.55
CA GLN A 480 -22.19 18.49 29.89
C GLN A 480 -21.03 17.47 29.91
N CYS A 481 -21.29 16.21 29.53
CA CYS A 481 -20.31 15.15 29.54
C CYS A 481 -19.12 15.45 28.62
N LEU A 482 -19.38 15.77 27.35
CA LEU A 482 -18.31 16.03 26.40
C LEU A 482 -17.48 17.28 26.72
N ASN A 483 -18.13 18.35 27.25
CA ASN A 483 -17.38 19.54 27.66
C ASN A 483 -16.53 19.27 28.91
N GLN A 484 -16.97 18.42 29.82
CA GLN A 484 -16.18 17.98 30.97
C GLN A 484 -14.95 17.21 30.50
N ASP A 485 -15.13 16.21 29.62
CA ASP A 485 -14.05 15.42 29.09
C ASP A 485 -13.05 16.25 28.27
N LEU A 486 -13.52 17.23 27.48
CA LEU A 486 -12.67 18.16 26.77
C LEU A 486 -11.82 19.02 27.70
N ARG A 487 -12.36 19.43 28.87
CA ARG A 487 -11.58 20.12 29.91
C ARG A 487 -10.54 19.19 30.54
N THR A 488 -10.93 17.96 30.89
CA THR A 488 -9.99 16.94 31.38
C THR A 488 -8.83 16.71 30.43
N ILE A 489 -9.10 16.52 29.12
CA ILE A 489 -8.08 16.39 28.09
C ILE A 489 -7.22 17.66 27.98
N SER A 490 -7.82 18.85 28.09
CA SER A 490 -7.06 20.11 28.06
C SER A 490 -6.09 20.21 29.25
N ASN A 491 -6.55 19.86 30.45
CA ASN A 491 -5.71 19.85 31.66
C ASN A 491 -4.58 18.81 31.53
N TRP A 492 -4.91 17.59 31.06
CA TRP A 492 -3.93 16.56 30.76
C TRP A 492 -2.88 17.05 29.74
N ALA A 493 -3.33 17.70 28.67
CA ALA A 493 -2.45 18.23 27.63
C ALA A 493 -1.47 19.28 28.16
N ASN A 494 -1.96 20.19 29.02
CA ASN A 494 -1.13 21.20 29.69
C ASN A 494 -0.10 20.55 30.63
N LYS A 495 -0.50 19.54 31.41
CA LYS A 495 0.37 18.79 32.32
C LYS A 495 1.50 18.08 31.58
N TRP A 496 1.23 17.51 30.39
CA TRP A 496 2.20 16.72 29.64
C TRP A 496 2.79 17.45 28.43
N LEU A 497 2.55 18.77 28.30
CA LEU A 497 3.03 19.62 27.21
C LEU A 497 2.62 19.13 25.80
N VAL A 498 1.43 18.50 25.71
CA VAL A 498 0.85 18.04 24.45
C VAL A 498 -0.02 19.14 23.85
N ASN A 499 0.13 19.40 22.58
CA ASN A 499 -0.63 20.42 21.88
C ASN A 499 -1.68 19.80 20.97
N PHE A 500 -2.96 20.11 21.21
CA PHE A 500 -4.03 19.79 20.27
C PHE A 500 -4.19 20.88 19.21
N ASN A 501 -4.66 20.48 18.03
CA ASN A 501 -4.97 21.41 16.96
C ASN A 501 -6.45 21.78 17.00
N PHE A 502 -6.78 22.85 17.71
CA PHE A 502 -8.16 23.29 17.88
C PHE A 502 -8.87 23.60 16.54
N ASN A 503 -8.15 24.11 15.53
CA ASN A 503 -8.72 24.43 14.21
C ASN A 503 -9.10 23.17 13.39
N LYS A 504 -8.54 22.03 13.72
CA LYS A 504 -8.86 20.76 13.07
C LYS A 504 -9.77 19.87 13.92
N THR A 505 -9.95 20.23 15.19
CA THR A 505 -10.90 19.56 16.06
C THR A 505 -12.30 19.86 15.59
N VAL A 506 -13.07 18.82 15.31
CA VAL A 506 -14.43 18.94 14.78
C VAL A 506 -15.38 17.99 15.48
N CYS A 507 -16.66 18.38 15.55
CA CYS A 507 -17.72 17.54 16.06
C CYS A 507 -18.65 17.10 14.93
N MET A 508 -19.09 15.86 15.00
CA MET A 508 -20.14 15.30 14.14
C MET A 508 -21.24 14.70 15.01
N ASN A 509 -22.47 15.03 14.71
CA ASN A 509 -23.61 14.42 15.36
C ASN A 509 -24.26 13.38 14.45
N PHE A 510 -24.22 12.11 14.84
CA PHE A 510 -24.89 11.02 14.14
C PHE A 510 -26.35 10.94 14.59
N SER A 511 -27.25 11.06 13.62
CA SER A 511 -28.68 11.03 13.89
C SER A 511 -29.48 10.64 12.64
N HIS A 512 -30.56 9.90 12.86
CA HIS A 512 -31.57 9.63 11.81
C HIS A 512 -32.71 10.65 11.82
N LYS A 513 -32.71 11.58 12.79
CA LYS A 513 -33.71 12.66 12.86
C LYS A 513 -33.50 13.65 11.70
N ILE A 514 -34.57 14.25 11.23
CA ILE A 514 -34.54 15.29 10.20
C ILE A 514 -33.81 16.53 10.75
N ASN A 515 -34.23 16.98 11.94
CA ASN A 515 -33.57 18.07 12.65
C ASN A 515 -32.56 17.47 13.61
N LYS A 516 -31.28 17.57 13.24
CA LYS A 516 -30.17 17.08 14.04
C LYS A 516 -29.78 18.10 15.10
N SER A 517 -29.54 17.62 16.33
CA SER A 517 -29.07 18.48 17.42
C SER A 517 -27.67 19.01 17.11
N CYS A 518 -27.44 20.31 17.34
CA CYS A 518 -26.10 20.88 17.36
C CYS A 518 -25.67 21.03 18.82
N LEU A 519 -24.59 20.34 19.21
CA LEU A 519 -24.05 20.37 20.55
C LEU A 519 -23.19 21.63 20.75
N ASN A 520 -23.35 22.33 21.87
CA ASN A 520 -22.49 23.47 22.17
C ASN A 520 -21.23 22.99 22.91
N LEU A 521 -20.14 22.78 22.14
CA LEU A 521 -18.89 22.22 22.66
C LEU A 521 -17.76 23.24 22.60
N HIS A 522 -16.93 23.23 23.64
CA HIS A 522 -15.81 24.14 23.80
C HIS A 522 -14.52 23.37 24.13
N PHE A 523 -13.51 23.56 23.31
CA PHE A 523 -12.15 23.04 23.52
C PHE A 523 -11.16 24.19 23.32
N ASN A 524 -10.99 25.01 24.34
CA ASN A 524 -10.33 26.32 24.33
C ASN A 524 -10.95 27.33 23.34
N GLN A 525 -11.68 26.85 22.35
CA GLN A 525 -12.53 27.62 21.43
C GLN A 525 -13.77 26.80 21.07
N SER A 526 -14.75 27.41 20.43
CA SER A 526 -15.93 26.69 19.95
C SER A 526 -15.56 25.62 18.94
N VAL A 527 -16.04 24.38 19.15
CA VAL A 527 -15.78 23.24 18.26
C VAL A 527 -16.71 23.30 17.05
N SER A 528 -16.11 23.29 15.84
CA SER A 528 -16.87 23.35 14.59
C SER A 528 -17.63 22.06 14.30
N PHE A 529 -18.89 22.20 13.81
CA PHE A 529 -19.71 21.09 13.38
C PHE A 529 -19.48 20.76 11.91
N VAL A 530 -19.39 19.45 11.61
CA VAL A 530 -19.24 18.97 10.26
C VAL A 530 -20.27 17.88 9.93
N SER A 531 -20.76 17.86 8.70
CA SER A 531 -21.66 16.81 8.20
C SER A 531 -20.94 15.58 7.67
N GLU A 532 -19.63 15.71 7.41
CA GLU A 532 -18.77 14.63 6.97
C GLU A 532 -17.35 14.80 7.51
N HIS A 533 -16.74 13.71 7.91
CA HIS A 533 -15.35 13.70 8.39
C HIS A 533 -14.64 12.41 7.98
N LYS A 534 -13.35 12.54 7.58
CA LYS A 534 -12.52 11.40 7.22
C LYS A 534 -11.67 10.98 8.41
N HIS A 535 -12.03 9.87 9.04
CA HIS A 535 -11.28 9.30 10.16
C HIS A 535 -10.67 7.95 9.78
N LEU A 536 -9.41 7.73 10.08
CA LEU A 536 -8.64 6.50 9.75
C LEU A 536 -8.83 6.01 8.31
N GLY A 537 -8.99 6.92 7.37
CA GLY A 537 -9.17 6.59 5.94
C GLY A 537 -10.61 6.32 5.50
N LEU A 538 -11.56 6.15 6.42
CA LEU A 538 -12.99 6.00 6.16
C LEU A 538 -13.69 7.38 6.22
N LEU A 539 -14.54 7.68 5.24
CA LEU A 539 -15.33 8.90 5.24
C LEU A 539 -16.68 8.63 5.91
N PHE A 540 -16.88 9.22 7.07
CA PHE A 540 -18.16 9.22 7.78
C PHE A 540 -19.05 10.33 7.27
N THR A 541 -20.36 10.08 7.28
CA THR A 541 -21.40 11.07 7.12
C THR A 541 -22.33 11.01 8.33
N ASN A 542 -22.93 12.11 8.71
CA ASN A 542 -23.77 12.22 9.90
C ASN A 542 -25.06 11.37 9.87
N ASP A 543 -25.39 10.76 8.74
CA ASP A 543 -26.47 9.77 8.55
C ASP A 543 -25.95 8.34 8.45
N LEU A 544 -24.64 8.13 8.62
CA LEU A 544 -23.92 6.87 8.51
C LEU A 544 -24.14 6.13 7.16
N LYS A 545 -24.34 6.88 6.07
CA LYS A 545 -24.42 6.32 4.72
C LYS A 545 -23.07 6.29 4.05
N TRP A 546 -22.78 5.23 3.32
CA TRP A 546 -21.47 5.00 2.71
C TRP A 546 -21.32 5.52 1.28
N THR A 547 -22.39 6.07 0.69
CA THR A 547 -22.40 6.51 -0.72
C THR A 547 -21.27 7.48 -1.06
N LYS A 548 -21.01 8.48 -0.22
CA LYS A 548 -19.90 9.44 -0.46
C LYS A 548 -18.53 8.76 -0.38
N HIS A 549 -18.33 7.90 0.63
CA HIS A 549 -17.10 7.12 0.76
C HIS A 549 -16.85 6.25 -0.47
N ILE A 550 -17.86 5.49 -0.90
CA ILE A 550 -17.78 4.60 -2.05
C ILE A 550 -17.49 5.38 -3.34
N LYS A 551 -18.16 6.52 -3.57
CA LYS A 551 -17.87 7.40 -4.71
C LYS A 551 -16.40 7.87 -4.72
N ASN A 552 -15.84 8.22 -3.58
CA ASN A 552 -14.43 8.59 -3.46
C ASN A 552 -13.49 7.43 -3.76
N CYS A 553 -13.78 6.23 -3.25
CA CYS A 553 -13.02 5.00 -3.54
C CYS A 553 -13.06 4.68 -5.04
N VAL A 554 -14.23 4.72 -5.65
CA VAL A 554 -14.46 4.49 -7.09
C VAL A 554 -13.70 5.51 -7.93
N SER A 555 -13.79 6.80 -7.61
CA SER A 555 -13.03 7.86 -8.31
C SER A 555 -11.52 7.62 -8.25
N SER A 556 -11.00 7.29 -7.06
CA SER A 556 -9.58 6.97 -6.88
C SER A 556 -9.16 5.74 -7.68
N ALA A 557 -10.00 4.70 -7.70
CA ALA A 557 -9.76 3.47 -8.44
C ALA A 557 -9.79 3.70 -9.96
N TYR A 558 -10.72 4.51 -10.47
CA TYR A 558 -10.76 4.88 -11.89
C TYR A 558 -9.53 5.66 -12.35
N LYS A 559 -8.98 6.55 -11.50
CA LYS A 559 -7.71 7.25 -11.81
C LYS A 559 -6.57 6.26 -12.02
N LYS A 560 -6.50 5.21 -11.18
CA LYS A 560 -5.50 4.13 -11.31
C LYS A 560 -5.78 3.24 -12.53
N LEU A 561 -7.05 2.94 -12.80
CA LEU A 561 -7.48 2.14 -13.95
C LEU A 561 -7.18 2.85 -15.28
N GLY A 562 -7.34 4.17 -15.36
CA GLY A 562 -6.95 4.97 -16.52
C GLY A 562 -5.47 4.81 -16.89
N LEU A 563 -4.60 4.58 -15.88
CA LEU A 563 -3.21 4.24 -16.13
C LEU A 563 -3.04 2.85 -16.74
N LEU A 564 -3.72 1.85 -16.15
CA LEU A 564 -3.70 0.49 -16.69
C LEU A 564 -4.14 0.48 -18.17
N PHE A 565 -5.17 1.23 -18.50
CA PHE A 565 -5.65 1.37 -19.87
C PHE A 565 -4.58 1.94 -20.82
N ARG A 566 -3.81 2.95 -20.40
CA ARG A 566 -2.70 3.53 -21.20
C ARG A 566 -1.54 2.55 -21.41
N LEU A 567 -1.30 1.67 -20.44
CA LEU A 567 -0.22 0.70 -20.49
C LEU A 567 -0.61 -0.63 -21.17
N ARG A 568 -1.88 -0.82 -21.51
CA ARG A 568 -2.42 -2.08 -22.04
C ARG A 568 -1.69 -2.62 -23.28
N SER A 569 -1.14 -1.73 -24.13
CA SER A 569 -0.40 -2.12 -25.32
C SER A 569 1.03 -2.63 -25.04
N TYR A 570 1.54 -2.38 -23.83
CA TYR A 570 2.89 -2.73 -23.41
C TYR A 570 2.95 -3.91 -22.44
N LEU A 571 1.85 -4.20 -21.77
CA LEU A 571 1.73 -5.20 -20.72
C LEU A 571 1.05 -6.47 -21.22
N THR A 572 1.47 -7.62 -20.69
CA THR A 572 0.74 -8.88 -20.89
C THR A 572 -0.56 -8.86 -20.06
N ARG A 573 -1.49 -9.72 -20.39
CA ARG A 573 -2.72 -9.90 -19.61
C ARG A 573 -2.40 -10.21 -18.14
N GLN A 574 -1.47 -11.10 -17.86
CA GLN A 574 -1.05 -11.46 -16.51
C GLN A 574 -0.56 -10.25 -15.71
N HIS A 575 0.23 -9.36 -16.32
CA HIS A 575 0.69 -8.14 -15.68
C HIS A 575 -0.47 -7.19 -15.37
N MET A 576 -1.43 -7.05 -16.28
CA MET A 576 -2.61 -6.22 -16.07
C MET A 576 -3.50 -6.75 -14.94
N GLU A 577 -3.70 -8.07 -14.88
CA GLU A 577 -4.42 -8.73 -13.78
C GLU A 577 -3.72 -8.50 -12.44
N SER A 578 -2.39 -8.68 -12.39
CA SER A 578 -1.60 -8.42 -11.18
C SER A 578 -1.70 -6.98 -10.70
N ILE A 579 -1.69 -6.01 -11.62
CA ILE A 579 -1.89 -4.58 -11.29
C ILE A 579 -3.27 -4.35 -10.69
N TYR A 580 -4.31 -4.90 -11.28
CA TYR A 580 -5.64 -4.77 -10.70
C TYR A 580 -5.71 -5.38 -9.31
N LEU A 581 -5.25 -6.61 -9.14
CA LEU A 581 -5.32 -7.35 -7.89
C LEU A 581 -4.53 -6.69 -6.75
N ASN A 582 -3.36 -6.13 -7.04
CA ASN A 582 -2.44 -5.63 -6.02
C ASN A 582 -2.52 -4.11 -5.79
N VAL A 583 -3.09 -3.34 -6.72
CA VAL A 583 -3.04 -1.85 -6.66
C VAL A 583 -4.41 -1.20 -6.75
N ILE A 584 -5.30 -1.73 -7.61
CA ILE A 584 -6.61 -1.11 -7.82
C ILE A 584 -7.63 -1.68 -6.84
N ARG A 585 -7.76 -3.02 -6.77
CA ARG A 585 -8.72 -3.70 -5.92
C ARG A 585 -8.55 -3.39 -4.42
N PRO A 586 -7.34 -3.30 -3.83
CA PRO A 586 -7.20 -2.95 -2.43
C PRO A 586 -7.80 -1.58 -2.06
N ALA A 587 -7.83 -0.64 -3.02
CA ALA A 587 -8.48 0.65 -2.79
C ALA A 587 -10.01 0.57 -2.76
N LEU A 588 -10.60 -0.50 -3.34
CA LEU A 588 -12.04 -0.78 -3.30
C LEU A 588 -12.42 -1.68 -2.11
N GLU A 589 -11.45 -2.33 -1.47
CA GLU A 589 -11.69 -3.31 -0.40
C GLU A 589 -11.25 -2.80 0.98
N TYR A 590 -10.57 -1.65 1.07
CA TYR A 590 -10.18 -1.08 2.36
C TYR A 590 -11.42 -0.79 3.21
N CYS A 591 -11.44 -1.29 4.44
CA CYS A 591 -12.57 -1.21 5.37
C CYS A 591 -13.91 -1.76 4.82
N SER A 592 -13.89 -2.59 3.78
CA SER A 592 -15.10 -3.07 3.11
C SER A 592 -16.04 -3.87 4.02
N VAL A 593 -15.55 -4.42 5.09
CA VAL A 593 -16.34 -5.12 6.11
C VAL A 593 -17.30 -4.18 6.86
N ILE A 594 -16.99 -2.89 6.89
CA ILE A 594 -17.81 -1.87 7.56
C ILE A 594 -18.95 -1.41 6.66
N TYR A 595 -18.68 -1.19 5.37
CA TYR A 595 -19.68 -0.70 4.41
C TYR A 595 -20.27 -1.81 3.53
N ASP A 596 -20.17 -3.08 3.96
CA ASP A 596 -20.80 -4.21 3.24
C ASP A 596 -22.32 -4.08 3.14
N ASN A 597 -22.93 -3.38 4.09
CA ASN A 597 -24.36 -3.04 4.10
C ASN A 597 -24.76 -1.86 3.19
N CYS A 598 -23.88 -1.46 2.27
CA CYS A 598 -24.15 -0.39 1.31
C CYS A 598 -25.32 -0.74 0.38
N SER A 599 -25.91 0.29 -0.25
CA SER A 599 -27.01 0.11 -1.21
C SER A 599 -26.57 -0.72 -2.42
N LEU A 600 -27.55 -1.34 -3.09
CA LEU A 600 -27.30 -2.06 -4.36
C LEU A 600 -26.67 -1.15 -5.41
N GLY A 601 -27.08 0.12 -5.46
CA GLY A 601 -26.51 1.11 -6.36
C GLY A 601 -25.04 1.40 -6.05
N ASP A 602 -24.69 1.52 -4.78
CA ASP A 602 -23.30 1.71 -4.35
C ASP A 602 -22.43 0.48 -4.62
N SER A 603 -22.98 -0.72 -4.40
CA SER A 603 -22.31 -1.97 -4.78
C SER A 603 -22.06 -2.04 -6.29
N ALA A 604 -23.04 -1.65 -7.10
CA ALA A 604 -22.89 -1.61 -8.56
C ALA A 604 -21.82 -0.62 -9.02
N LEU A 605 -21.63 0.52 -8.32
CA LEU A 605 -20.53 1.45 -8.59
C LEU A 605 -19.16 0.79 -8.37
N LEU A 606 -18.98 0.05 -7.29
CA LEU A 606 -17.75 -0.71 -7.02
C LEU A 606 -17.52 -1.76 -8.12
N ASP A 607 -18.55 -2.54 -8.47
CA ASP A 607 -18.47 -3.59 -9.48
C ASP A 607 -18.18 -3.02 -10.87
N SER A 608 -18.60 -1.78 -11.18
CA SER A 608 -18.31 -1.11 -12.44
C SER A 608 -16.80 -0.95 -12.69
N VAL A 609 -16.03 -0.66 -11.65
CA VAL A 609 -14.55 -0.57 -11.73
C VAL A 609 -13.94 -1.94 -12.05
N GLN A 610 -14.39 -2.98 -11.35
CA GLN A 610 -13.92 -4.35 -11.57
C GLN A 610 -14.26 -4.83 -12.97
N ARG A 611 -15.49 -4.60 -13.42
CA ARG A 611 -15.92 -4.91 -14.77
C ARG A 611 -15.04 -4.22 -15.82
N ARG A 612 -14.76 -2.92 -15.65
CA ARG A 612 -13.89 -2.17 -16.58
C ARG A 612 -12.46 -2.67 -16.57
N ALA A 613 -11.94 -3.06 -15.42
CA ALA A 613 -10.63 -3.71 -15.30
C ALA A 613 -10.59 -5.04 -16.05
N ALA A 614 -11.59 -5.90 -15.85
CA ALA A 614 -11.71 -7.18 -16.54
C ALA A 614 -11.79 -7.01 -18.06
N CYS A 615 -12.61 -6.06 -18.56
CA CYS A 615 -12.63 -5.69 -19.98
C CYS A 615 -11.24 -5.29 -20.50
N THR A 616 -10.49 -4.50 -19.71
CA THR A 616 -9.16 -4.04 -20.12
C THR A 616 -8.17 -5.20 -20.21
N CYS A 617 -8.25 -6.16 -19.28
CA CYS A 617 -7.39 -7.33 -19.26
C CYS A 617 -7.68 -8.32 -20.38
N THR A 618 -8.98 -8.61 -20.62
CA THR A 618 -9.43 -9.63 -21.56
C THR A 618 -9.62 -9.11 -22.99
N GLY A 619 -9.74 -7.79 -23.16
CA GLY A 619 -10.14 -7.19 -24.43
C GLY A 619 -11.64 -7.34 -24.72
N GLY A 620 -12.46 -7.67 -23.73
CA GLY A 620 -13.92 -7.79 -23.87
C GLY A 620 -14.57 -6.49 -24.34
N PHE A 621 -15.70 -6.62 -25.07
CA PHE A 621 -16.46 -5.48 -25.57
C PHE A 621 -17.22 -4.76 -24.45
N LYS A 622 -17.60 -3.52 -24.70
CA LYS A 622 -18.36 -2.70 -23.75
C LYS A 622 -19.66 -3.36 -23.26
N ARG A 623 -20.31 -4.16 -24.11
CA ARG A 623 -21.56 -4.88 -23.82
C ARG A 623 -21.37 -6.29 -23.29
N THR A 624 -20.13 -6.79 -23.16
CA THR A 624 -19.88 -8.14 -22.61
C THR A 624 -20.50 -8.30 -21.23
N PRO A 625 -21.27 -9.36 -20.96
CA PRO A 625 -21.83 -9.63 -19.64
C PRO A 625 -20.75 -9.69 -18.56
N THR A 626 -21.03 -9.10 -17.42
CA THR A 626 -20.05 -9.02 -16.32
C THR A 626 -19.65 -10.42 -15.83
N VAL A 627 -20.59 -11.36 -15.81
CA VAL A 627 -20.34 -12.75 -15.40
C VAL A 627 -19.29 -13.39 -16.30
N ASN A 628 -19.41 -13.25 -17.62
CA ASN A 628 -18.43 -13.81 -18.56
C ASN A 628 -17.05 -13.20 -18.39
N LEU A 629 -16.97 -11.88 -18.16
CA LEU A 629 -15.70 -11.18 -17.91
C LEU A 629 -15.04 -11.67 -16.63
N LEU A 630 -15.79 -11.78 -15.53
CA LEU A 630 -15.24 -12.19 -14.24
C LEU A 630 -14.82 -13.66 -14.26
N ASN A 631 -15.58 -14.50 -14.93
CA ASN A 631 -15.24 -15.91 -15.13
C ASN A 631 -13.94 -16.06 -15.94
N GLU A 632 -13.80 -15.31 -17.03
CA GLU A 632 -12.62 -15.34 -17.88
C GLU A 632 -11.34 -14.91 -17.13
N VAL A 633 -11.41 -13.92 -16.24
CA VAL A 633 -10.28 -13.51 -15.39
C VAL A 633 -10.17 -14.31 -14.08
N GLY A 634 -11.19 -15.11 -13.76
CA GLY A 634 -11.26 -15.90 -12.52
C GLY A 634 -11.38 -15.03 -11.26
N TRP A 635 -12.07 -13.89 -11.35
CA TRP A 635 -12.28 -13.00 -10.21
C TRP A 635 -13.69 -13.17 -9.63
N ASP A 636 -13.77 -13.28 -8.31
CA ASP A 636 -15.04 -13.24 -7.60
C ASP A 636 -15.60 -11.81 -7.62
N CYS A 637 -16.93 -11.65 -7.65
CA CYS A 637 -17.55 -10.33 -7.54
C CYS A 637 -17.20 -9.68 -6.19
N LEU A 638 -17.16 -8.36 -6.15
CA LEU A 638 -16.73 -7.63 -4.94
C LEU A 638 -17.72 -7.82 -3.78
N SER A 639 -18.99 -8.02 -4.03
CA SER A 639 -20.00 -8.30 -3.01
C SER A 639 -19.73 -9.64 -2.32
N LEU A 640 -19.46 -10.72 -3.07
CA LEU A 640 -19.06 -12.00 -2.49
C LEU A 640 -17.76 -11.86 -1.68
N ARG A 641 -16.79 -11.14 -2.21
CA ARG A 641 -15.50 -10.92 -1.52
C ARG A 641 -15.68 -10.15 -0.21
N ARG A 642 -16.52 -9.12 -0.17
CA ARG A 642 -16.83 -8.38 1.07
C ARG A 642 -17.46 -9.31 2.10
N ARG A 643 -18.45 -10.10 1.68
CA ARG A 643 -19.14 -11.07 2.54
C ARG A 643 -18.16 -12.11 3.11
N VAL A 644 -17.28 -12.69 2.28
CA VAL A 644 -16.25 -13.63 2.72
C VAL A 644 -15.22 -12.96 3.64
N SER A 645 -14.77 -11.76 3.32
CA SER A 645 -13.81 -11.02 4.16
C SER A 645 -14.38 -10.72 5.55
N LYS A 646 -15.67 -10.42 5.64
CA LYS A 646 -16.39 -10.20 6.90
C LYS A 646 -16.37 -11.44 7.78
N MET A 647 -16.69 -12.60 7.23
CA MET A 647 -16.64 -13.86 7.96
C MET A 647 -15.22 -14.29 8.34
N CYS A 648 -14.24 -14.04 7.48
CA CYS A 648 -12.83 -14.31 7.81
C CYS A 648 -12.33 -13.41 8.95
N LEU A 649 -12.76 -12.14 8.98
CA LEU A 649 -12.43 -11.24 10.09
C LEU A 649 -13.10 -11.71 11.39
N MET A 650 -14.38 -12.07 11.36
CA MET A 650 -15.08 -12.67 12.50
C MET A 650 -14.33 -13.90 13.03
N CYS A 651 -13.96 -14.84 12.16
CA CYS A 651 -13.17 -16.02 12.53
C CYS A 651 -11.85 -15.60 13.21
N LYS A 652 -11.12 -14.65 12.64
CA LYS A 652 -9.85 -14.15 13.21
C LYS A 652 -10.05 -13.52 14.60
N LEU A 653 -11.08 -12.72 14.79
CA LEU A 653 -11.40 -12.09 16.08
C LEU A 653 -11.74 -13.17 17.13
N TYR A 654 -12.59 -14.10 16.75
CA TYR A 654 -13.05 -15.17 17.63
C TYR A 654 -11.92 -16.13 18.03
N THR A 655 -11.14 -16.62 17.07
CA THR A 655 -10.05 -17.60 17.33
C THR A 655 -8.85 -17.00 18.07
N ASN A 656 -8.53 -15.73 17.82
CA ASN A 656 -7.40 -15.07 18.48
C ASN A 656 -7.79 -14.41 19.82
N HIS A 657 -9.08 -14.31 20.13
CA HIS A 657 -9.61 -13.60 21.29
C HIS A 657 -9.07 -12.15 21.43
N LYS A 658 -8.70 -11.52 20.31
CA LYS A 658 -8.10 -10.17 20.26
C LYS A 658 -8.60 -9.39 19.04
N PRO A 659 -8.85 -8.09 19.18
CA PRO A 659 -8.87 -7.33 20.44
C PRO A 659 -10.15 -7.63 21.24
N GLU A 660 -10.02 -7.67 22.56
CA GLU A 660 -11.10 -8.06 23.50
C GLU A 660 -12.36 -7.23 23.33
N TYR A 661 -12.21 -5.90 23.13
CA TYR A 661 -13.33 -4.96 22.96
C TYR A 661 -14.24 -5.26 21.75
N LEU A 662 -13.82 -6.10 20.81
CA LEU A 662 -14.66 -6.60 19.71
C LEU A 662 -15.20 -8.00 19.99
N VAL A 663 -14.43 -8.83 20.68
CA VAL A 663 -14.78 -10.24 20.93
C VAL A 663 -16.01 -10.37 21.83
N VAL A 664 -16.21 -9.44 22.75
CA VAL A 664 -17.38 -9.40 23.66
C VAL A 664 -18.73 -9.41 22.94
N ASN A 665 -18.76 -9.06 21.64
CA ASN A 665 -19.98 -9.11 20.84
C ASN A 665 -20.33 -10.54 20.34
N PHE A 666 -19.43 -11.51 20.51
CA PHE A 666 -19.62 -12.88 20.08
C PHE A 666 -19.92 -13.79 21.30
N VAL A 667 -21.17 -13.86 21.70
CA VAL A 667 -21.61 -14.65 22.84
C VAL A 667 -22.22 -15.96 22.35
N ILE A 668 -21.75 -17.09 22.91
CA ILE A 668 -22.37 -18.41 22.66
C ILE A 668 -23.75 -18.45 23.34
N ASN A 669 -24.70 -19.10 22.70
CA ASN A 669 -26.05 -19.19 23.23
C ASN A 669 -26.22 -20.47 24.07
N ASP A 670 -25.97 -20.35 25.35
CA ASP A 670 -26.06 -21.49 26.31
C ASP A 670 -27.49 -22.01 26.54
N SER A 671 -28.52 -21.24 26.16
CA SER A 671 -29.93 -21.64 26.31
C SER A 671 -30.36 -22.76 25.36
N TYR A 672 -29.50 -23.16 24.40
CA TYR A 672 -29.74 -24.28 23.48
C TYR A 672 -29.11 -25.59 23.93
N VAL A 673 -28.39 -25.62 25.04
CA VAL A 673 -27.79 -26.87 25.58
C VAL A 673 -28.90 -27.90 25.88
N GLY A 674 -28.81 -29.08 25.26
CA GLY A 674 -29.80 -30.15 25.43
C GLY A 674 -30.93 -30.19 24.37
N THR A 675 -30.99 -29.28 23.43
CA THR A 675 -31.99 -29.31 22.35
C THR A 675 -31.49 -30.02 21.09
N ARG A 676 -32.38 -30.52 20.22
CA ARG A 676 -32.01 -31.08 18.90
C ARG A 676 -31.28 -30.08 18.02
N ALA A 677 -31.58 -28.80 18.20
CA ALA A 677 -30.90 -27.72 17.52
C ALA A 677 -29.44 -27.54 18.00
N ALA A 678 -29.14 -27.82 19.28
CA ALA A 678 -27.81 -27.84 19.84
C ALA A 678 -26.95 -28.97 19.27
N LEU A 679 -27.54 -30.14 18.99
CA LEU A 679 -26.86 -31.28 18.34
C LEU A 679 -26.44 -30.93 16.90
N SER A 680 -27.21 -30.08 16.21
CA SER A 680 -26.91 -29.65 14.83
C SER A 680 -25.97 -28.42 14.75
N ASN A 681 -25.87 -27.59 15.79
CA ASN A 681 -24.96 -26.45 15.87
C ASN A 681 -24.65 -26.11 17.33
N PRO A 682 -23.74 -26.84 18.01
CA PRO A 682 -23.46 -26.73 19.43
C PRO A 682 -22.83 -25.39 19.81
N ARG A 683 -22.45 -24.56 18.84
CA ARG A 683 -21.81 -23.26 19.03
C ARG A 683 -22.57 -22.12 18.35
N ARG A 684 -23.88 -22.24 18.33
CA ARG A 684 -24.72 -21.14 17.86
C ARG A 684 -24.50 -19.91 18.71
N MET A 685 -24.17 -18.82 18.06
CA MET A 685 -24.02 -17.53 18.75
C MET A 685 -25.38 -16.90 19.03
N LYS A 686 -25.45 -16.17 20.15
CA LYS A 686 -26.64 -15.39 20.49
C LYS A 686 -26.84 -14.28 19.47
N GLU A 687 -27.98 -14.29 18.79
CA GLU A 687 -28.31 -13.26 17.80
C GLU A 687 -28.57 -11.91 18.50
N ILE A 688 -28.04 -10.85 17.91
CA ILE A 688 -28.24 -9.50 18.39
C ILE A 688 -29.61 -9.02 17.92
N SER A 689 -30.47 -8.62 18.85
CA SER A 689 -31.76 -8.02 18.55
C SER A 689 -31.54 -6.63 17.96
N CYS A 690 -32.14 -6.34 16.83
CA CYS A 690 -32.01 -5.07 16.12
C CYS A 690 -33.40 -4.54 15.75
N ARG A 691 -33.64 -3.26 16.06
CA ARG A 691 -34.88 -2.56 15.70
C ARG A 691 -34.81 -1.95 14.31
N LYS A 692 -33.60 -1.54 13.87
CA LYS A 692 -33.38 -0.87 12.59
C LYS A 692 -32.66 -1.76 11.58
N VAL A 693 -33.08 -1.71 10.33
CA VAL A 693 -32.48 -2.47 9.22
C VAL A 693 -31.00 -2.12 9.02
N SER A 694 -30.59 -0.89 9.28
CA SER A 694 -29.19 -0.46 9.18
C SER A 694 -28.30 -1.20 10.17
N TYR A 695 -28.73 -1.37 11.42
CA TYR A 695 -28.02 -2.15 12.43
C TYR A 695 -28.08 -3.65 12.14
N TYR A 696 -29.25 -4.15 11.78
CA TYR A 696 -29.46 -5.54 11.39
C TYR A 696 -28.47 -6.02 10.32
N ASN A 697 -28.15 -5.15 9.34
CA ASN A 697 -27.22 -5.46 8.25
C ASN A 697 -25.77 -5.04 8.56
N SER A 698 -25.48 -4.45 9.74
CA SER A 698 -24.11 -4.09 10.12
C SER A 698 -23.24 -5.34 10.38
N PHE A 699 -21.98 -5.14 10.75
CA PHE A 699 -20.99 -6.22 10.84
C PHE A 699 -21.41 -7.33 11.80
N PHE A 700 -21.61 -7.03 13.11
CA PHE A 700 -21.82 -8.07 14.12
C PHE A 700 -23.15 -8.82 13.94
N PRO A 701 -24.32 -8.16 13.86
CA PRO A 701 -25.57 -8.90 13.70
C PRO A 701 -25.61 -9.75 12.44
N SER A 702 -25.06 -9.23 11.33
CA SER A 702 -25.07 -9.98 10.07
C SER A 702 -24.04 -11.13 10.06
N CYS A 703 -22.87 -10.98 10.69
CA CYS A 703 -21.88 -12.07 10.82
C CYS A 703 -22.45 -13.21 11.65
N ILE A 704 -23.06 -12.90 12.81
CA ILE A 704 -23.63 -13.91 13.71
C ILE A 704 -24.72 -14.71 13.00
N ARG A 705 -25.64 -14.05 12.30
CA ARG A 705 -26.69 -14.77 11.52
C ARG A 705 -26.09 -15.62 10.41
N GLN A 706 -25.14 -15.09 9.64
CA GLN A 706 -24.47 -15.85 8.58
C GLN A 706 -23.69 -17.04 9.15
N TRP A 707 -23.08 -16.86 10.31
CA TRP A 707 -22.40 -17.95 11.01
C TRP A 707 -23.37 -19.02 11.46
N ASN A 708 -24.45 -18.64 12.13
CA ASN A 708 -25.49 -19.55 12.58
C ASN A 708 -26.15 -20.32 11.43
N ALA A 709 -26.22 -19.75 10.24
CA ALA A 709 -26.75 -20.38 9.03
C ALA A 709 -25.79 -21.38 8.36
N LEU A 710 -24.51 -21.43 8.74
CA LEU A 710 -23.56 -22.40 8.19
C LEU A 710 -23.68 -23.80 8.79
N GLY A 711 -24.49 -23.98 9.86
CA GLY A 711 -24.71 -25.26 10.50
C GLY A 711 -23.47 -25.82 11.22
N ASN A 712 -23.23 -27.15 11.13
CA ASN A 712 -22.17 -27.90 11.84
C ASN A 712 -20.71 -27.49 11.53
N VAL A 713 -20.48 -26.27 11.19
CA VAL A 713 -19.12 -25.73 10.93
C VAL A 713 -18.52 -25.20 12.23
N THR A 714 -17.60 -25.96 12.84
CA THR A 714 -16.91 -25.52 14.06
C THR A 714 -15.74 -24.60 13.73
N LEU A 715 -15.75 -23.36 14.28
CA LEU A 715 -14.69 -22.34 14.05
C LEU A 715 -13.32 -22.78 14.54
N GLU A 716 -13.23 -23.60 15.56
CA GLU A 716 -11.97 -24.03 16.19
C GLU A 716 -11.05 -24.79 15.23
N HIS A 717 -11.61 -25.39 14.20
CA HIS A 717 -10.85 -26.13 13.19
C HIS A 717 -10.51 -25.26 11.96
N PHE A 718 -10.92 -23.97 11.95
CA PHE A 718 -10.68 -23.11 10.81
C PHE A 718 -9.68 -22.00 11.11
N THR A 719 -8.67 -21.95 10.28
CA THR A 719 -7.92 -20.69 10.08
C THR A 719 -8.75 -19.77 9.17
N PRO A 720 -8.57 -18.45 9.24
CA PRO A 720 -9.23 -17.53 8.29
C PRO A 720 -9.01 -17.91 6.82
N ALA A 721 -7.88 -18.54 6.50
CA ALA A 721 -7.55 -18.98 5.15
C ALA A 721 -8.38 -20.22 4.73
N SER A 722 -8.49 -21.23 5.59
CA SER A 722 -9.28 -22.45 5.30
C SER A 722 -10.79 -22.14 5.25
N LEU A 723 -11.28 -21.28 6.16
CA LEU A 723 -12.66 -20.79 6.13
C LEU A 723 -12.97 -20.06 4.83
N LYS A 724 -12.05 -19.21 4.35
CA LYS A 724 -12.21 -18.52 3.08
C LYS A 724 -12.44 -19.47 1.91
N ILE A 725 -11.67 -20.54 1.82
CA ILE A 725 -11.81 -21.55 0.76
C ILE A 725 -13.20 -22.16 0.84
N LYS A 726 -13.59 -22.63 2.02
CA LYS A 726 -14.90 -23.26 2.24
C LYS A 726 -16.08 -22.34 1.91
N LEU A 727 -16.01 -21.08 2.34
CA LEU A 727 -17.07 -20.10 2.04
C LEU A 727 -17.15 -19.77 0.55
N LEU A 728 -16.02 -19.69 -0.14
CA LEU A 728 -16.02 -19.50 -1.58
C LEU A 728 -16.66 -20.68 -2.32
N ASP A 729 -16.40 -21.89 -1.87
CA ASP A 729 -17.00 -23.11 -2.46
C ASP A 729 -18.52 -23.16 -2.21
N LEU A 730 -18.96 -22.74 -1.01
CA LEU A 730 -20.38 -22.71 -0.66
C LEU A 730 -21.16 -21.58 -1.35
N TRP A 731 -20.57 -20.42 -1.45
CA TRP A 731 -21.27 -19.18 -1.86
C TRP A 731 -21.03 -18.77 -3.30
N ARG A 732 -20.08 -19.37 -3.98
CA ARG A 732 -19.99 -19.22 -5.44
C ARG A 732 -21.23 -19.83 -6.07
N VAL A 733 -21.94 -19.04 -6.84
CA VAL A 733 -23.00 -19.57 -7.68
C VAL A 733 -22.34 -20.63 -8.56
N LYS A 734 -22.79 -21.88 -8.47
CA LYS A 734 -22.44 -22.95 -9.40
C LYS A 734 -23.04 -22.58 -10.76
N SER A 735 -22.38 -21.70 -11.48
CA SER A 735 -22.67 -21.47 -12.90
C SER A 735 -21.93 -22.56 -13.68
N ASN A 736 -22.42 -22.90 -14.89
CA ASN A 736 -21.69 -23.70 -15.88
C ASN A 736 -20.46 -22.90 -16.34
N LEU A 737 -19.49 -22.77 -15.43
CA LEU A 737 -18.28 -22.01 -15.63
C LEU A 737 -17.35 -22.81 -16.50
N LYS A 738 -17.01 -22.28 -17.68
CA LYS A 738 -15.88 -22.79 -18.44
C LYS A 738 -14.65 -22.84 -17.56
N PRO A 739 -13.79 -23.85 -17.66
CA PRO A 739 -12.55 -23.90 -16.90
C PRO A 739 -11.75 -22.62 -17.10
N ARG A 740 -11.00 -22.21 -16.06
CA ARG A 740 -10.17 -20.99 -16.14
C ARG A 740 -9.24 -21.08 -17.34
N PRO A 741 -8.99 -19.97 -18.05
CA PRO A 741 -8.06 -19.99 -19.18
C PRO A 741 -6.69 -20.47 -18.72
N THR A 742 -6.13 -21.37 -19.50
CA THR A 742 -4.81 -21.90 -19.27
C THR A 742 -3.72 -20.84 -19.34
N ASP A 743 -2.57 -21.12 -18.81
CA ASP A 743 -1.44 -20.15 -18.79
C ASP A 743 -1.02 -19.69 -20.17
N TYR A 744 -1.33 -20.47 -21.23
CA TYR A 744 -1.02 -20.10 -22.59
C TYR A 744 -1.73 -18.84 -23.08
N ILE A 745 -2.98 -18.60 -22.65
CA ILE A 745 -3.72 -17.37 -22.95
C ILE A 745 -3.18 -16.21 -22.10
N LYS A 746 -2.86 -16.47 -20.83
CA LYS A 746 -2.38 -15.45 -19.89
C LYS A 746 -1.00 -14.89 -20.25
N ALA A 747 -0.09 -15.74 -20.74
CA ALA A 747 1.25 -15.37 -21.15
C ALA A 747 1.29 -14.66 -22.52
N SER A 748 0.17 -14.61 -23.25
CA SER A 748 0.14 -14.05 -24.59
C SER A 748 0.47 -12.56 -24.61
N LYS A 749 1.34 -12.18 -25.56
CA LYS A 749 1.66 -10.79 -25.89
C LYS A 749 0.89 -10.43 -27.17
N GLY A 750 0.01 -9.43 -27.10
CA GLY A 750 -0.65 -8.87 -28.29
C GLY A 750 -2.11 -9.27 -28.49
N GLY A 751 -2.63 -9.05 -29.71
CA GLY A 751 -4.05 -9.16 -30.04
C GLY A 751 -4.61 -10.58 -29.98
N ILE A 752 -3.80 -11.62 -30.23
CA ILE A 752 -4.27 -13.01 -30.30
C ILE A 752 -4.83 -13.51 -28.98
N GLY A 753 -4.19 -13.23 -27.85
CA GLY A 753 -4.73 -13.60 -26.55
C GLY A 753 -6.04 -12.93 -26.22
N LYS A 754 -6.24 -11.71 -26.70
CA LYS A 754 -7.53 -11.01 -26.60
C LYS A 754 -8.59 -11.67 -27.48
N LEU A 755 -8.23 -12.01 -28.71
CA LEU A 755 -9.12 -12.71 -29.64
C LEU A 755 -9.59 -14.03 -29.04
N LEU A 756 -8.69 -14.86 -28.53
CA LEU A 756 -9.04 -16.13 -27.90
C LEU A 756 -9.91 -15.93 -26.65
N SER A 757 -9.61 -14.93 -25.82
CA SER A 757 -10.48 -14.59 -24.69
C SER A 757 -11.87 -14.13 -25.13
N GLN A 758 -11.96 -13.33 -26.20
CA GLN A 758 -13.24 -12.92 -26.76
C GLN A 758 -14.04 -14.13 -27.27
N ILE A 759 -13.41 -15.03 -28.01
CA ILE A 759 -14.04 -16.27 -28.48
C ILE A 759 -14.53 -17.13 -27.32
N ARG A 760 -13.74 -17.31 -26.29
CA ARG A 760 -14.12 -18.05 -25.06
C ARG A 760 -15.36 -17.46 -24.37
N MET A 761 -15.48 -16.16 -24.36
CA MET A 761 -16.64 -15.46 -23.80
C MET A 761 -17.89 -15.47 -24.72
N GLY A 762 -17.82 -16.15 -25.86
CA GLY A 762 -18.87 -16.15 -26.87
C GLY A 762 -18.93 -14.86 -27.68
N LEU A 763 -17.86 -14.08 -27.67
CA LEU A 763 -17.76 -12.78 -28.31
C LEU A 763 -16.53 -12.81 -29.20
N SER A 764 -16.66 -12.51 -30.48
CA SER A 764 -15.52 -12.48 -31.38
C SER A 764 -15.62 -11.29 -32.35
N PRO A 765 -14.51 -10.80 -32.89
CA PRO A 765 -14.55 -9.79 -33.97
C PRO A 765 -14.87 -10.41 -35.35
N LEU A 766 -15.52 -11.58 -35.38
CA LEU A 766 -16.02 -12.24 -36.57
C LEU A 766 -17.39 -11.72 -36.95
N ASN A 767 -17.70 -11.71 -38.25
CA ASN A 767 -18.88 -11.00 -38.78
C ASN A 767 -20.19 -11.48 -38.18
N PHE A 768 -20.39 -12.77 -37.96
CA PHE A 768 -21.63 -13.27 -37.36
C PHE A 768 -21.89 -12.66 -35.98
N HIS A 769 -20.85 -12.58 -35.12
CA HIS A 769 -21.03 -11.97 -33.81
C HIS A 769 -21.20 -10.45 -33.89
N LEU A 770 -20.41 -9.78 -34.74
CA LEU A 770 -20.56 -8.34 -34.97
C LEU A 770 -21.97 -7.98 -35.52
N PHE A 771 -22.52 -8.83 -36.38
CA PHE A 771 -23.91 -8.70 -36.87
C PHE A 771 -24.93 -8.85 -35.74
N THR A 772 -24.80 -9.88 -34.89
CA THR A 772 -25.69 -10.07 -33.72
C THR A 772 -25.60 -8.91 -32.72
N CYS A 773 -24.52 -8.16 -32.72
CA CYS A 773 -24.34 -6.98 -31.90
C CYS A 773 -24.74 -5.67 -32.56
N ASN A 774 -25.29 -5.70 -33.79
CA ASN A 774 -25.59 -4.53 -34.62
C ASN A 774 -24.37 -3.62 -34.84
N ILE A 775 -23.18 -4.21 -35.03
CA ILE A 775 -21.92 -3.49 -35.31
C ILE A 775 -21.55 -3.63 -36.80
N HIS A 776 -21.97 -4.70 -37.44
CA HIS A 776 -21.71 -5.01 -38.86
C HIS A 776 -22.99 -5.50 -39.54
N ASP A 777 -23.17 -5.13 -40.78
CA ASP A 777 -24.43 -5.43 -41.52
C ASP A 777 -24.42 -6.80 -42.20
N ASN A 778 -23.27 -7.43 -42.35
CA ASN A 778 -23.11 -8.71 -43.02
C ASN A 778 -22.58 -9.79 -42.07
N PRO A 779 -23.35 -10.89 -41.79
CA PRO A 779 -22.92 -11.98 -40.93
C PRO A 779 -22.02 -13.02 -41.60
N PHE A 780 -21.85 -12.98 -42.93
CA PHE A 780 -21.15 -14.01 -43.69
C PHE A 780 -19.64 -13.84 -43.62
N CYS A 781 -18.92 -14.94 -43.86
CA CYS A 781 -17.46 -14.96 -43.92
C CYS A 781 -16.95 -14.13 -45.11
N PRO A 782 -16.10 -13.13 -44.91
CA PRO A 782 -15.57 -12.28 -45.96
C PRO A 782 -14.55 -13.00 -46.88
N SER A 783 -14.18 -14.24 -46.56
CA SER A 783 -13.21 -15.01 -47.30
C SER A 783 -13.86 -16.04 -48.23
N CYS A 784 -14.91 -16.74 -47.80
CA CYS A 784 -15.62 -17.71 -48.64
C CYS A 784 -16.96 -17.18 -49.14
N HIS A 785 -17.56 -16.21 -48.44
CA HIS A 785 -18.88 -15.62 -48.72
C HIS A 785 -20.09 -16.55 -48.58
N ASP A 786 -19.88 -17.84 -48.30
CA ASP A 786 -20.95 -18.87 -48.37
C ASP A 786 -21.58 -19.19 -47.01
N SER A 787 -20.83 -18.99 -45.92
CA SER A 787 -21.25 -19.42 -44.58
C SER A 787 -21.17 -18.28 -43.57
N LEU A 788 -21.96 -18.37 -42.50
CA LEU A 788 -21.88 -17.46 -41.37
C LEU A 788 -20.45 -17.50 -40.73
N GLU A 789 -19.83 -16.35 -40.53
CA GLU A 789 -18.51 -16.28 -39.97
C GLU A 789 -18.54 -16.46 -38.43
N THR A 790 -18.79 -17.69 -38.01
CA THR A 790 -18.64 -18.11 -36.61
C THR A 790 -17.19 -18.44 -36.27
N ALA A 791 -16.85 -18.57 -34.97
CA ALA A 791 -15.51 -19.00 -34.59
C ALA A 791 -15.24 -20.46 -35.02
N ASN A 792 -16.24 -21.33 -34.97
CA ASN A 792 -16.14 -22.69 -35.50
C ASN A 792 -15.85 -22.69 -37.01
N HIS A 793 -16.62 -21.92 -37.79
CA HIS A 793 -16.39 -21.77 -39.22
C HIS A 793 -14.98 -21.28 -39.53
N PHE A 794 -14.50 -20.28 -38.80
CA PHE A 794 -13.13 -19.75 -39.00
C PHE A 794 -12.04 -20.79 -38.75
N PHE A 795 -12.11 -21.52 -37.64
CA PHE A 795 -11.08 -22.48 -37.26
C PHE A 795 -11.21 -23.82 -37.95
N MET A 796 -12.45 -24.32 -38.16
CA MET A 796 -12.71 -25.72 -38.51
C MET A 796 -13.28 -25.93 -39.90
N GLU A 797 -13.98 -24.95 -40.47
CA GLU A 797 -14.83 -25.22 -41.63
C GLU A 797 -14.46 -24.42 -42.88
N CYS A 798 -13.99 -23.17 -42.76
CA CYS A 798 -13.85 -22.27 -43.93
C CYS A 798 -12.93 -22.86 -45.00
N PRO A 799 -13.43 -23.03 -46.27
CA PRO A 799 -12.62 -23.63 -47.34
C PRO A 799 -11.38 -22.84 -47.73
N LYS A 800 -11.43 -21.50 -47.60
CA LYS A 800 -10.30 -20.62 -47.93
C LYS A 800 -9.12 -20.75 -46.99
N TYR A 801 -9.28 -21.38 -45.82
CA TYR A 801 -8.24 -21.59 -44.83
C TYR A 801 -7.83 -23.08 -44.70
N SER A 802 -8.27 -23.97 -45.65
CA SER A 802 -7.96 -25.41 -45.61
C SER A 802 -6.49 -25.71 -45.44
N VAL A 803 -5.65 -25.13 -46.30
CA VAL A 803 -4.18 -25.34 -46.25
C VAL A 803 -3.58 -24.94 -44.92
N PHE A 804 -4.00 -23.80 -44.37
CA PHE A 804 -3.49 -23.36 -43.04
C PHE A 804 -4.03 -24.24 -41.91
N ARG A 805 -5.25 -24.78 -42.05
CA ARG A 805 -5.87 -25.71 -41.14
C ARG A 805 -5.18 -27.07 -41.12
N GLU A 806 -4.78 -27.60 -42.31
CA GLU A 806 -4.00 -28.82 -42.38
C GLU A 806 -2.71 -28.71 -41.58
N SER A 807 -1.97 -27.59 -41.75
CA SER A 807 -0.77 -27.33 -40.95
C SER A 807 -1.11 -27.19 -39.46
N LEU A 808 -2.22 -26.55 -39.10
CA LEU A 808 -2.69 -26.44 -37.69
C LEU A 808 -2.96 -27.82 -37.10
N MET A 809 -3.67 -28.68 -37.84
CA MET A 809 -4.05 -30.03 -37.38
C MET A 809 -2.82 -30.93 -37.21
N GLN A 810 -1.86 -30.83 -38.13
CA GLN A 810 -0.60 -31.54 -38.00
C GLN A 810 0.18 -31.09 -36.76
N ASP A 811 0.39 -29.80 -36.62
CA ASP A 811 1.08 -29.26 -35.44
C ASP A 811 0.39 -29.68 -34.12
N ILE A 812 -0.98 -29.71 -34.07
CA ILE A 812 -1.74 -30.18 -32.89
C ILE A 812 -1.54 -31.68 -32.67
N SER A 813 -1.54 -32.47 -33.74
CA SER A 813 -1.27 -33.93 -33.68
C SER A 813 0.10 -34.19 -33.08
N ASP A 814 1.13 -33.50 -33.56
CA ASP A 814 2.51 -33.63 -33.07
C ASP A 814 2.64 -33.24 -31.57
N ILE A 815 1.95 -32.17 -31.15
CA ILE A 815 1.88 -31.79 -29.74
C ILE A 815 1.16 -32.86 -28.91
N SER A 816 0.07 -33.44 -29.42
CA SER A 816 -0.66 -34.48 -28.71
C SER A 816 0.12 -35.79 -28.59
N ALA A 817 0.88 -36.17 -29.58
CA ALA A 817 1.76 -37.35 -29.58
C ALA A 817 2.91 -37.23 -28.57
N THR A 818 3.43 -36.04 -28.36
CA THR A 818 4.48 -35.78 -27.34
C THR A 818 3.95 -35.78 -25.90
N SER A 819 2.63 -35.69 -25.75
CA SER A 819 1.97 -35.62 -24.47
C SER A 819 1.29 -36.93 -24.19
N THR A 820 1.67 -37.91 -23.57
CA THR A 820 1.05 -39.20 -23.17
C THR A 820 -0.52 -39.17 -23.01
N VAL A 821 -1.20 -38.21 -23.57
CA VAL A 821 -2.62 -37.91 -23.39
C VAL A 821 -3.51 -38.63 -24.40
N CYS A 822 -2.99 -38.94 -25.61
CA CYS A 822 -3.76 -39.68 -26.61
C CYS A 822 -2.86 -40.45 -27.54
N ASN A 823 -2.96 -41.78 -27.51
CA ASN A 823 -2.23 -42.66 -28.44
C ASN A 823 -2.83 -42.67 -29.87
N ASN A 824 -3.99 -42.02 -30.10
CA ASN A 824 -4.69 -42.03 -31.39
C ASN A 824 -5.44 -40.70 -31.61
N PHE A 825 -4.80 -39.77 -32.33
CA PHE A 825 -5.43 -38.51 -32.69
C PHE A 825 -6.67 -38.67 -33.58
N ASN A 826 -6.76 -39.75 -34.37
CA ASN A 826 -7.90 -40.05 -35.26
C ASN A 826 -9.21 -40.35 -34.56
N ILE A 827 -9.21 -40.53 -33.24
CA ILE A 827 -10.42 -40.83 -32.43
C ILE A 827 -10.98 -39.50 -31.80
N ILE A 828 -10.28 -38.37 -31.93
CA ILE A 828 -10.66 -37.12 -31.30
C ILE A 828 -11.67 -36.40 -32.17
N SER A 829 -12.81 -36.01 -31.58
CA SER A 829 -13.86 -35.29 -32.32
C SER A 829 -13.44 -33.86 -32.69
N SER A 830 -13.99 -33.36 -33.81
CA SER A 830 -13.74 -31.95 -34.21
C SER A 830 -14.12 -30.94 -33.12
N GLU A 831 -15.11 -31.23 -32.30
CA GLU A 831 -15.53 -30.42 -31.14
C GLU A 831 -14.45 -30.41 -30.07
N GLN A 832 -13.80 -31.53 -29.81
CA GLN A 832 -12.70 -31.61 -28.84
C GLN A 832 -11.48 -30.82 -29.34
N ILE A 833 -11.14 -30.93 -30.62
CA ILE A 833 -10.05 -30.15 -31.21
C ILE A 833 -10.34 -28.67 -31.13
N TYR A 834 -11.56 -28.25 -31.47
CA TYR A 834 -12.00 -26.86 -31.32
C TYR A 834 -11.90 -26.38 -29.86
N SER A 835 -12.31 -27.21 -28.91
CA SER A 835 -12.15 -26.90 -27.49
C SER A 835 -10.68 -26.71 -27.11
N TRP A 836 -9.77 -27.53 -27.59
CA TRP A 836 -8.33 -27.39 -27.34
C TRP A 836 -7.76 -26.11 -27.94
N ILE A 837 -8.20 -25.73 -29.14
CA ILE A 837 -7.79 -24.48 -29.80
C ILE A 837 -8.25 -23.28 -28.96
N VAL A 838 -9.44 -23.29 -28.43
CA VAL A 838 -10.06 -22.15 -27.74
C VAL A 838 -9.75 -22.15 -26.24
N GLU A 839 -9.69 -23.32 -25.60
CA GLU A 839 -9.62 -23.46 -24.14
C GLU A 839 -8.24 -23.94 -23.64
N GLY A 840 -7.44 -24.50 -24.53
CA GLY A 840 -6.18 -25.20 -24.21
C GLY A 840 -6.42 -26.66 -23.80
N PHE A 841 -5.36 -27.43 -23.65
CA PHE A 841 -5.46 -28.82 -23.22
C PHE A 841 -6.01 -28.96 -21.80
N PRO A 842 -6.90 -29.94 -21.51
CA PRO A 842 -7.47 -30.11 -20.19
C PRO A 842 -6.41 -30.48 -19.12
N VAL A 843 -6.63 -30.01 -17.90
CA VAL A 843 -5.71 -30.11 -16.74
C VAL A 843 -5.79 -31.51 -16.10
N LEU A 844 -5.56 -32.60 -16.84
CA LEU A 844 -5.59 -33.94 -16.24
C LEU A 844 -4.22 -34.47 -15.76
N PHE A 845 -3.10 -33.79 -16.02
CA PHE A 845 -1.75 -34.24 -15.64
C PHE A 845 -0.83 -33.13 -15.15
N GLN A 846 -0.21 -33.33 -13.99
CA GLN A 846 0.35 -32.27 -13.11
C GLN A 846 1.75 -31.70 -13.48
N LEU A 847 2.50 -32.16 -14.49
CA LEU A 847 3.92 -31.79 -14.60
C LEU A 847 4.43 -31.25 -15.95
N SER A 848 3.65 -31.28 -17.02
CA SER A 848 4.12 -30.82 -18.35
C SER A 848 3.24 -29.74 -19.00
N ASN A 849 2.18 -29.29 -18.34
CA ASN A 849 1.10 -28.48 -18.93
C ASN A 849 1.50 -27.07 -19.40
N SER A 850 2.51 -26.44 -18.83
CA SER A 850 2.88 -25.06 -19.22
C SER A 850 3.60 -25.06 -20.58
N LEU A 851 4.42 -26.07 -20.87
CA LEU A 851 5.17 -26.16 -22.12
C LEU A 851 4.23 -26.54 -23.28
N ILE A 852 3.39 -27.55 -23.09
CA ILE A 852 2.39 -28.01 -24.06
C ILE A 852 1.43 -26.88 -24.42
N ASN A 853 0.88 -26.18 -23.43
CA ASN A 853 0.01 -25.05 -23.65
C ASN A 853 0.71 -23.87 -24.35
N LYS A 854 2.01 -23.71 -24.12
CA LYS A 854 2.80 -22.71 -24.84
C LYS A 854 3.01 -23.09 -26.31
N CYS A 855 3.25 -24.37 -26.60
CA CYS A 855 3.32 -24.88 -27.95
C CYS A 855 1.98 -24.71 -28.66
N MET A 856 0.87 -25.08 -28.05
CA MET A 856 -0.48 -24.87 -28.57
C MET A 856 -0.77 -23.41 -28.90
N PHE A 857 -0.42 -22.50 -28.00
CA PHE A 857 -0.59 -21.06 -28.25
C PHE A 857 0.20 -20.59 -29.47
N ASN A 858 1.44 -21.04 -29.63
CA ASN A 858 2.28 -20.68 -30.77
C ASN A 858 1.69 -21.21 -32.08
N THR A 859 1.21 -22.43 -32.08
CA THR A 859 0.58 -23.07 -33.24
C THR A 859 -0.71 -22.38 -33.65
N VAL A 860 -1.62 -22.12 -32.71
CA VAL A 860 -2.85 -21.37 -32.97
C VAL A 860 -2.52 -19.94 -33.41
N SER A 861 -1.50 -19.33 -32.84
CA SER A 861 -1.02 -17.99 -33.26
C SER A 861 -0.51 -17.99 -34.68
N LYS A 862 0.25 -19.02 -35.08
CA LYS A 862 0.79 -19.20 -36.46
C LYS A 862 -0.38 -19.29 -37.44
N PHE A 863 -1.40 -20.09 -37.17
CA PHE A 863 -2.61 -20.19 -37.97
C PHE A 863 -3.30 -18.83 -38.15
N ILE A 864 -3.62 -18.15 -37.05
CA ILE A 864 -4.31 -16.85 -37.08
C ILE A 864 -3.53 -15.81 -37.90
N TYR A 865 -2.20 -15.78 -37.78
CA TYR A 865 -1.36 -14.88 -38.57
C TYR A 865 -1.34 -15.23 -40.06
N SER A 866 -1.28 -16.54 -40.39
CA SER A 866 -1.22 -17.02 -41.76
C SER A 866 -2.50 -16.71 -42.54
N THR A 867 -3.64 -16.74 -41.90
CA THR A 867 -4.94 -16.41 -42.55
C THR A 867 -5.07 -14.92 -42.91
N LYS A 868 -4.26 -14.04 -42.33
CA LYS A 868 -4.33 -12.57 -42.48
C LYS A 868 -5.72 -11.96 -42.20
N ARG A 869 -6.68 -12.72 -41.66
CA ARG A 869 -8.07 -12.27 -41.43
C ARG A 869 -8.15 -11.07 -40.48
N PHE A 870 -7.22 -10.96 -39.55
CA PHE A 870 -7.18 -9.93 -38.52
C PHE A 870 -5.97 -8.98 -38.68
N SER A 871 -5.37 -8.87 -39.89
CA SER A 871 -4.11 -8.16 -40.08
C SER A 871 -4.18 -6.63 -39.97
N SER A 872 -5.37 -6.03 -40.10
CA SER A 872 -5.57 -4.57 -40.03
C SER A 872 -6.39 -4.11 -38.81
N ASP A 873 -7.26 -4.96 -38.21
CA ASP A 873 -8.37 -4.49 -37.39
C ASP A 873 -8.37 -4.93 -35.92
N ILE A 874 -7.42 -5.72 -35.46
CA ILE A 874 -7.31 -6.13 -34.06
C ILE A 874 -7.09 -4.91 -33.12
N TYR A 875 -6.77 -3.75 -33.67
CA TYR A 875 -6.43 -2.52 -32.93
C TYR A 875 -7.43 -1.37 -33.04
N CYS A 876 -8.49 -1.49 -33.88
CA CYS A 876 -9.31 -0.33 -34.29
C CYS A 876 -10.71 -0.23 -33.69
N TYR A 877 -11.18 -1.14 -32.88
CA TYR A 877 -12.47 -0.95 -32.22
C TYR A 877 -12.24 -0.45 -30.78
N GLU A 878 -12.06 0.87 -30.65
CA GLU A 878 -12.10 1.62 -29.39
C GLU A 878 -13.55 1.87 -28.90
#